data_9e69506b9f8c061006aa22953d245d65
#
_entry.id   9e69506b9f8c061006aa22953d245d65
#
_cell.length_a   1.000
_cell.length_b   1.000
_cell.length_c   1.000
_cell.angle_alpha   90.00
_cell.angle_beta   90.00
_cell.angle_gamma   90.00
#
_symmetry.space_group_name_H-M   'P 1'
#
loop_
_entity.id
_entity.type
_entity.pdbx_description
1 polymer ?
#
loop_
_entity_poly.entity_id
_entity_poly.type
_entity_poly.pdbx_seq_one_letter_code
_entity_poly.pdbx_strand_id
1 'polypeptide(L)'
;MIIKESKNRRKNLDPLLRVLIGHRVSMVIVVLGLYTGLFFFLGAQAHKSGLISKVMKTVSRDSIETVHNYIMGLTAGPERMIIDIKHTDFEKLRYKRDLALEAGILTTDQENYVPAKIRYGDKTIKVNLRLKGDNLDHLMEDKWSFRIKVSGDNTFLRMKQFSIQHPKTRDYIYEWLFHQTALREGLIALRYKFINVVINGKDYGIYALEENFEKRLIENNQRREGPIIKFDESLFWAERLDFKDFIQSGRVSRSLPGIGSYTSNPIDMFQTGKTTKDSLLFNQYMIAQNLLEQFRRGRLPSSQVFEVNGFSRYIALCDLFGTNHSLHTNQFRFYYNPVLSLLEPIPFDINDIEISKKLTKLAGTYTEQDDTLWDGGGRALFLSQLFKDNSFWEAYVNALERFSDPSYLDILFKELNDELTRNLNEIYSEFPWYRFSKEILYQNQAYIRKFLNPVKALYAYYHSSDKERIVLEIGNIHQIPIEIISVSYMDRVLLEPKEKVLLPPKNYSHPVHYQKLDVPLPVGLPWSDSMARGLSVQYRLLGTDRLRTETVFPWPYLNDTLIAKDVFRRAPHVNESDMLMVDEKTKKIYFRSGQWSLEQDLIIPKGYRLVAEGGVQVNLKKAAKIITFSPVTFIGSEENPVRFYSSDASGQGMAVLASGERSVLDYVYFDHLSNPSEGGWNLTGAVTFYESPVKITHCQFTRNRSEDALNIVRSDFNISHTLFSETTSDAFDSDFSKGQIIESSFIHCGNDAVDVSGTNVTLNQIAINGTGDKGLSVGENSQMTAHQIRIAKSKIAVVSKDMSELTIEGIEIKEAKIGLAAYRKKPEFGEATIAASHLQMNNVETPYLIEEGSRLTVDGSNVETNQQDVKRILYGEEDGASNR
;
A
#
# COMPACT_ATOMS: atom_id res chain seq x y z
N MET A 1 -91.66 -1.46 -35.51
CA MET A 1 -92.60 -1.52 -34.40
C MET A 1 -92.05 -2.31 -33.19
N ILE A 2 -90.92 -1.96 -32.66
CA ILE A 2 -90.32 -2.46 -31.37
C ILE A 2 -89.32 -1.42 -30.89
N ILE A 3 -89.78 -0.23 -30.47
CA ILE A 3 -89.05 0.77 -29.71
C ILE A 3 -90.05 1.60 -28.92
N LYS A 4 -90.68 0.97 -27.88
CA LYS A 4 -91.53 1.77 -26.98
C LYS A 4 -91.88 1.05 -25.68
N GLU A 5 -91.01 0.25 -25.11
CA GLU A 5 -91.30 -0.41 -23.78
C GLU A 5 -90.10 -0.46 -22.81
N SER A 6 -89.24 0.53 -22.79
CA SER A 6 -88.16 0.53 -21.71
C SER A 6 -88.14 1.76 -20.79
N LYS A 7 -89.23 2.58 -20.80
CA LYS A 7 -89.28 3.82 -19.97
C LYS A 7 -90.11 3.76 -18.71
N ASN A 8 -90.64 2.59 -18.28
CA ASN A 8 -91.58 2.55 -17.10
C ASN A 8 -91.22 1.56 -16.00
N ARG A 9 -89.94 1.11 -15.84
CA ARG A 9 -89.49 0.29 -14.72
C ARG A 9 -88.53 1.03 -13.69
N ARG A 10 -88.56 2.35 -13.66
CA ARG A 10 -87.71 3.13 -12.71
C ARG A 10 -88.49 3.81 -11.60
N LYS A 11 -89.70 3.39 -11.23
CA LYS A 11 -90.46 4.12 -10.24
C LYS A 11 -90.78 3.41 -8.94
N ASN A 12 -90.28 2.26 -8.60
CA ASN A 12 -90.49 1.65 -7.25
C ASN A 12 -89.21 0.96 -6.78
N LEU A 13 -88.18 1.75 -6.44
CA LEU A 13 -87.12 1.32 -5.55
C LEU A 13 -87.33 1.95 -4.17
N ASP A 14 -87.46 1.05 -3.11
CA ASP A 14 -87.62 1.33 -1.76
C ASP A 14 -86.73 2.49 -1.27
N PRO A 15 -87.16 3.48 -0.50
CA PRO A 15 -86.35 4.60 -0.04
C PRO A 15 -85.07 4.15 0.70
N LEU A 16 -85.16 3.03 1.43
CA LEU A 16 -84.03 2.42 2.14
C LEU A 16 -82.97 1.91 1.19
N LEU A 17 -83.31 1.36 0.04
CA LEU A 17 -82.36 0.91 -0.99
C LEU A 17 -81.66 2.07 -1.69
N ARG A 18 -82.35 3.22 -1.86
CA ARG A 18 -81.73 4.46 -2.42
C ARG A 18 -80.68 5.06 -1.47
N VAL A 19 -80.94 5.03 -0.18
CA VAL A 19 -80.01 5.49 0.83
C VAL A 19 -78.81 4.55 0.91
N LEU A 20 -79.00 3.24 0.92
CA LEU A 20 -77.94 2.23 0.93
C LEU A 20 -77.06 2.24 -0.34
N ILE A 21 -77.63 2.43 -1.53
CA ILE A 21 -76.88 2.56 -2.76
C ILE A 21 -76.16 3.90 -2.83
N GLY A 22 -76.78 4.99 -2.34
CA GLY A 22 -76.16 6.29 -2.21
C GLY A 22 -74.94 6.29 -1.29
N HIS A 23 -75.02 5.62 -0.11
CA HIS A 23 -73.90 5.49 0.78
C HIS A 23 -72.78 4.61 0.24
N ARG A 24 -73.11 3.52 -0.47
CA ARG A 24 -72.09 2.70 -1.16
C ARG A 24 -71.38 3.43 -2.28
N VAL A 25 -72.10 4.17 -3.09
CA VAL A 25 -71.54 5.00 -4.18
C VAL A 25 -70.70 6.15 -3.60
N SER A 26 -71.20 6.81 -2.54
CA SER A 26 -70.44 7.86 -1.85
C SER A 26 -69.16 7.29 -1.19
N MET A 27 -69.24 6.10 -0.58
CA MET A 27 -68.08 5.44 0.00
C MET A 27 -67.04 5.02 -1.06
N VAL A 28 -67.46 4.53 -2.21
CA VAL A 28 -66.58 4.22 -3.33
C VAL A 28 -65.91 5.48 -3.88
N ILE A 29 -66.67 6.59 -3.99
CA ILE A 29 -66.13 7.90 -4.44
C ILE A 29 -65.10 8.43 -3.42
N VAL A 30 -65.37 8.31 -2.11
CA VAL A 30 -64.43 8.71 -1.05
C VAL A 30 -63.18 7.85 -1.05
N VAL A 31 -63.31 6.52 -1.19
CA VAL A 31 -62.20 5.59 -1.28
C VAL A 31 -61.36 5.86 -2.53
N LEU A 32 -62.00 6.08 -3.71
CA LEU A 32 -61.29 6.48 -4.92
C LEU A 32 -60.60 7.84 -4.76
N GLY A 33 -61.24 8.80 -4.11
CA GLY A 33 -60.67 10.09 -3.83
C GLY A 33 -59.41 10.01 -2.90
N LEU A 34 -59.52 9.19 -1.83
CA LEU A 34 -58.37 8.92 -0.95
C LEU A 34 -57.24 8.19 -1.67
N TYR A 35 -57.59 7.21 -2.48
CA TYR A 35 -56.59 6.48 -3.30
C TYR A 35 -55.89 7.40 -4.27
N THR A 36 -56.67 8.24 -4.98
CA THR A 36 -56.12 9.24 -5.92
C THR A 36 -55.25 10.29 -5.19
N GLY A 37 -55.69 10.74 -4.05
CA GLY A 37 -54.92 11.66 -3.17
C GLY A 37 -53.63 11.04 -2.66
N LEU A 38 -53.67 9.76 -2.23
CA LEU A 38 -52.46 9.04 -1.83
C LEU A 38 -51.46 8.84 -2.98
N PHE A 39 -51.96 8.45 -4.14
CA PHE A 39 -51.10 8.33 -5.33
C PHE A 39 -50.50 9.67 -5.78
N PHE A 40 -51.29 10.76 -5.68
CA PHE A 40 -50.82 12.10 -5.98
C PHE A 40 -49.77 12.58 -5.00
N PHE A 41 -49.96 12.28 -3.69
CA PHE A 41 -49.01 12.60 -2.64
C PHE A 41 -47.70 11.79 -2.75
N LEU A 42 -47.80 10.49 -3.00
CA LEU A 42 -46.64 9.62 -3.24
C LEU A 42 -45.91 10.03 -4.51
N GLY A 43 -46.64 10.39 -5.57
CA GLY A 43 -46.06 10.92 -6.82
C GLY A 43 -45.36 12.26 -6.63
N ALA A 44 -45.92 13.16 -5.80
CA ALA A 44 -45.32 14.45 -5.51
C ALA A 44 -44.05 14.30 -4.63
N GLN A 45 -44.05 13.36 -3.67
CA GLN A 45 -42.87 13.02 -2.88
C GLN A 45 -41.76 12.39 -3.75
N ALA A 46 -42.12 11.45 -4.61
CA ALA A 46 -41.19 10.80 -5.54
C ALA A 46 -40.64 11.79 -6.58
N HIS A 47 -41.41 12.80 -6.99
CA HIS A 47 -40.96 13.89 -7.86
C HIS A 47 -39.97 14.82 -7.13
N LYS A 48 -40.28 15.22 -5.87
CA LYS A 48 -39.37 16.04 -5.05
C LYS A 48 -38.03 15.36 -4.73
N SER A 49 -38.02 14.04 -4.57
CA SER A 49 -36.79 13.26 -4.32
C SER A 49 -35.95 13.00 -5.58
N GLY A 50 -36.40 13.42 -6.74
CA GLY A 50 -35.74 13.14 -8.02
C GLY A 50 -35.79 11.65 -8.42
N LEU A 51 -36.51 10.82 -7.68
CA LEU A 51 -36.62 9.39 -7.92
C LEU A 51 -37.37 9.10 -9.21
N ILE A 52 -38.46 9.83 -9.49
CA ILE A 52 -39.24 9.66 -10.73
C ILE A 52 -38.41 10.03 -11.96
N SER A 53 -37.60 11.10 -11.89
CA SER A 53 -36.78 11.50 -13.03
C SER A 53 -35.63 10.51 -13.28
N LYS A 54 -35.06 9.90 -12.25
CA LYS A 54 -34.06 8.82 -12.35
C LYS A 54 -34.69 7.54 -12.91
N VAL A 55 -35.80 7.09 -12.32
CA VAL A 55 -36.50 5.88 -12.76
C VAL A 55 -37.05 6.03 -14.18
N MET A 56 -37.69 7.17 -14.53
CA MET A 56 -38.16 7.40 -15.89
C MET A 56 -37.03 7.54 -16.93
N LYS A 57 -35.89 8.16 -16.59
CA LYS A 57 -34.74 8.18 -17.50
C LYS A 57 -34.17 6.77 -17.72
N THR A 58 -34.05 5.95 -16.69
CA THR A 58 -33.56 4.59 -16.80
C THR A 58 -34.53 3.69 -17.56
N VAL A 59 -35.78 3.66 -17.14
CA VAL A 59 -36.83 2.84 -17.80
C VAL A 59 -37.08 3.30 -19.25
N SER A 60 -37.08 4.59 -19.57
CA SER A 60 -37.28 5.09 -20.93
C SER A 60 -36.09 4.77 -21.84
N ARG A 61 -34.85 4.88 -21.31
CA ARG A 61 -33.64 4.55 -22.08
C ARG A 61 -33.57 3.06 -22.41
N ASP A 62 -33.71 2.20 -21.37
CA ASP A 62 -33.70 0.74 -21.57
C ASP A 62 -34.83 0.25 -22.47
N SER A 63 -36.00 0.87 -22.40
CA SER A 63 -37.12 0.53 -23.25
C SER A 63 -36.89 0.93 -24.72
N ILE A 64 -36.33 2.12 -24.96
CA ILE A 64 -36.03 2.60 -26.32
C ILE A 64 -34.95 1.71 -26.94
N GLU A 65 -33.92 1.39 -26.23
CA GLU A 65 -32.84 0.53 -26.69
C GLU A 65 -33.32 -0.90 -26.94
N THR A 66 -34.18 -1.45 -26.07
CA THR A 66 -34.81 -2.76 -26.30
C THR A 66 -35.68 -2.76 -27.58
N VAL A 67 -36.48 -1.71 -27.83
CA VAL A 67 -37.26 -1.57 -29.03
C VAL A 67 -36.35 -1.44 -30.26
N HIS A 68 -35.29 -0.65 -30.18
CA HIS A 68 -34.31 -0.53 -31.28
C HIS A 68 -33.67 -1.89 -31.58
N ASN A 69 -33.16 -2.62 -30.56
CA ASN A 69 -32.58 -3.94 -30.74
C ASN A 69 -33.58 -4.95 -31.28
N TYR A 70 -34.85 -4.89 -30.85
CA TYR A 70 -35.91 -5.72 -31.42
C TYR A 70 -36.09 -5.47 -32.90
N ILE A 71 -36.15 -4.20 -33.33
CA ILE A 71 -36.26 -3.83 -34.74
C ILE A 71 -35.05 -4.34 -35.54
N MET A 72 -33.85 -4.17 -35.01
CA MET A 72 -32.62 -4.66 -35.63
C MET A 72 -32.61 -6.19 -35.71
N GLY A 73 -33.11 -6.86 -34.69
CA GLY A 73 -33.27 -8.32 -34.68
C GLY A 73 -34.23 -8.85 -35.70
N LEU A 74 -35.31 -8.11 -36.05
CA LEU A 74 -36.25 -8.48 -37.12
C LEU A 74 -35.62 -8.46 -38.52
N THR A 75 -34.56 -7.68 -38.72
CA THR A 75 -33.81 -7.64 -39.99
C THR A 75 -32.76 -8.75 -40.08
N ALA A 76 -32.48 -9.45 -38.98
CA ALA A 76 -31.51 -10.54 -38.95
C ALA A 76 -32.04 -11.77 -39.69
N GLY A 77 -31.18 -12.38 -40.47
CA GLY A 77 -31.43 -13.67 -41.12
C GLY A 77 -30.47 -14.73 -40.64
N PRO A 78 -30.55 -15.17 -39.36
CA PRO A 78 -29.63 -16.16 -38.85
C PRO A 78 -29.70 -17.46 -39.63
N GLU A 79 -28.56 -18.05 -39.91
CA GLU A 79 -28.52 -19.37 -40.55
C GLU A 79 -29.23 -20.39 -39.65
N ARG A 80 -29.93 -21.33 -40.26
CA ARG A 80 -30.77 -22.28 -39.55
C ARG A 80 -30.18 -23.68 -39.58
N MET A 81 -29.98 -24.29 -38.42
CA MET A 81 -29.58 -25.67 -38.23
C MET A 81 -30.73 -26.49 -37.65
N ILE A 82 -31.16 -27.50 -38.36
CA ILE A 82 -32.24 -28.38 -37.93
C ILE A 82 -31.62 -29.72 -37.49
N ILE A 83 -31.90 -30.13 -36.27
CA ILE A 83 -31.40 -31.38 -35.69
C ILE A 83 -32.58 -32.34 -35.50
N ASP A 84 -32.52 -33.48 -36.18
CA ASP A 84 -33.48 -34.57 -36.04
C ASP A 84 -32.90 -35.70 -35.21
N ILE A 85 -33.47 -35.94 -34.01
CA ILE A 85 -33.08 -36.94 -33.05
C ILE A 85 -34.28 -37.89 -32.89
N LYS A 86 -34.04 -39.22 -32.89
CA LYS A 86 -35.10 -40.19 -32.59
C LYS A 86 -35.65 -39.95 -31.19
N HIS A 87 -36.96 -40.12 -31.00
CA HIS A 87 -37.60 -39.86 -29.72
C HIS A 87 -36.93 -40.63 -28.56
N THR A 88 -36.67 -41.91 -28.75
CA THR A 88 -36.00 -42.78 -27.76
C THR A 88 -34.61 -42.26 -27.38
N ASP A 89 -33.87 -41.68 -28.30
CA ASP A 89 -32.53 -41.17 -28.07
C ASP A 89 -32.59 -39.77 -27.42
N PHE A 90 -33.62 -38.99 -27.76
CA PHE A 90 -33.87 -37.71 -27.09
C PHE A 90 -34.26 -37.91 -25.59
N GLU A 91 -35.07 -38.96 -25.30
CA GLU A 91 -35.41 -39.31 -23.90
C GLU A 91 -34.19 -39.78 -23.10
N LYS A 92 -33.20 -40.45 -23.71
CA LYS A 92 -31.91 -40.75 -23.04
C LYS A 92 -31.18 -39.47 -22.65
N LEU A 93 -31.15 -38.47 -23.54
CA LEU A 93 -30.52 -37.18 -23.22
C LEU A 93 -31.27 -36.49 -22.08
N ARG A 94 -32.60 -36.53 -22.09
CA ARG A 94 -33.44 -35.96 -21.02
C ARG A 94 -33.18 -36.60 -19.68
N TYR A 95 -33.18 -37.94 -19.67
CA TYR A 95 -32.87 -38.69 -18.44
C TYR A 95 -31.48 -38.36 -17.90
N LYS A 96 -30.47 -38.32 -18.77
CA LYS A 96 -29.11 -37.94 -18.36
C LYS A 96 -29.04 -36.51 -17.80
N ARG A 97 -29.78 -35.56 -18.38
CA ARG A 97 -29.92 -34.20 -17.86
C ARG A 97 -30.55 -34.19 -16.46
N ASP A 98 -31.64 -34.91 -16.29
CA ASP A 98 -32.36 -34.95 -15.00
C ASP A 98 -31.46 -35.51 -13.89
N LEU A 99 -30.70 -36.58 -14.19
CA LEU A 99 -29.67 -37.07 -13.29
C LEU A 99 -28.60 -36.05 -12.98
N ALA A 100 -28.16 -35.27 -13.96
CA ALA A 100 -27.15 -34.21 -13.75
C ALA A 100 -27.70 -33.08 -12.87
N LEU A 101 -28.96 -32.68 -13.06
CA LEU A 101 -29.64 -31.69 -12.21
C LEU A 101 -29.79 -32.16 -10.76
N GLU A 102 -30.10 -33.45 -10.55
CA GLU A 102 -30.15 -34.07 -9.23
C GLU A 102 -28.75 -34.21 -8.60
N ALA A 103 -27.76 -34.59 -9.37
CA ALA A 103 -26.38 -34.73 -8.90
C ALA A 103 -25.65 -33.39 -8.68
N GLY A 104 -26.12 -32.28 -9.28
CA GLY A 104 -25.47 -30.99 -9.25
C GLY A 104 -24.32 -30.83 -10.27
N ILE A 105 -24.05 -31.86 -11.06
CA ILE A 105 -22.95 -31.90 -12.05
C ILE A 105 -23.26 -32.87 -13.18
N LEU A 106 -22.76 -32.57 -14.39
CA LEU A 106 -22.87 -33.48 -15.53
C LEU A 106 -21.61 -34.34 -15.70
N THR A 107 -21.68 -35.60 -15.41
CA THR A 107 -20.63 -36.58 -15.76
C THR A 107 -20.80 -37.06 -17.20
N THR A 108 -19.75 -36.95 -18.02
CA THR A 108 -19.78 -37.33 -19.44
C THR A 108 -18.73 -38.39 -19.80
N ASP A 109 -19.12 -39.39 -20.58
CA ASP A 109 -18.27 -40.43 -21.15
C ASP A 109 -18.57 -40.65 -22.64
N GLN A 110 -17.90 -41.63 -23.27
CA GLN A 110 -18.10 -41.95 -24.67
C GLN A 110 -19.45 -42.62 -24.95
N GLU A 111 -20.04 -43.29 -23.97
CA GLU A 111 -21.32 -44.00 -24.11
C GLU A 111 -22.52 -43.07 -24.13
N ASN A 112 -22.33 -41.82 -23.79
CA ASN A 112 -23.42 -40.82 -23.75
C ASN A 112 -23.79 -40.21 -25.12
N TYR A 113 -23.12 -40.60 -26.21
CA TYR A 113 -23.45 -40.11 -27.54
C TYR A 113 -24.67 -40.84 -28.12
N VAL A 114 -25.61 -40.07 -28.69
CA VAL A 114 -26.80 -40.57 -29.43
C VAL A 114 -26.72 -40.16 -30.89
N PRO A 115 -27.20 -40.99 -31.82
CA PRO A 115 -27.23 -40.66 -33.26
C PRO A 115 -28.29 -39.59 -33.58
N ALA A 116 -27.96 -38.70 -34.52
CA ALA A 116 -28.86 -37.66 -35.00
C ALA A 116 -28.51 -37.29 -36.45
N LYS A 117 -29.34 -36.42 -37.05
CA LYS A 117 -29.09 -35.84 -38.36
C LYS A 117 -29.18 -34.34 -38.25
N ILE A 118 -28.27 -33.63 -38.93
CA ILE A 118 -28.35 -32.16 -39.10
C ILE A 118 -28.75 -31.87 -40.52
N ARG A 119 -29.81 -31.07 -40.67
CA ARG A 119 -30.20 -30.47 -41.97
C ARG A 119 -29.77 -29.00 -41.98
N TYR A 120 -29.01 -28.62 -43.00
CA TYR A 120 -28.48 -27.28 -43.16
C TYR A 120 -28.41 -26.92 -44.62
N GLY A 121 -29.22 -25.93 -45.03
CA GLY A 121 -29.53 -25.71 -46.43
C GLY A 121 -30.06 -27.02 -47.06
N ASP A 122 -29.52 -27.38 -48.19
CA ASP A 122 -29.91 -28.61 -48.92
C ASP A 122 -29.15 -29.89 -48.44
N LYS A 123 -28.28 -29.75 -47.43
CA LYS A 123 -27.45 -30.88 -46.98
C LYS A 123 -28.03 -31.54 -45.74
N THR A 124 -27.96 -32.88 -45.73
CA THR A 124 -28.27 -33.69 -44.56
C THR A 124 -26.99 -34.41 -44.09
N ILE A 125 -26.56 -34.20 -42.85
CA ILE A 125 -25.31 -34.68 -42.28
C ILE A 125 -25.64 -35.60 -41.12
N LYS A 126 -25.10 -36.80 -41.09
CA LYS A 126 -25.19 -37.73 -39.95
C LYS A 126 -24.24 -37.28 -38.85
N VAL A 127 -24.72 -37.25 -37.64
CA VAL A 127 -23.93 -36.84 -36.46
C VAL A 127 -24.23 -37.72 -35.27
N ASN A 128 -23.34 -37.68 -34.29
CA ASN A 128 -23.59 -38.17 -32.93
C ASN A 128 -23.46 -36.97 -31.96
N LEU A 129 -24.42 -36.83 -31.06
CA LEU A 129 -24.40 -35.73 -30.10
C LEU A 129 -24.61 -36.21 -28.65
N ARG A 130 -24.11 -35.45 -27.71
CA ARG A 130 -24.34 -35.64 -26.29
C ARG A 130 -24.50 -34.28 -25.60
N LEU A 131 -24.96 -34.27 -24.35
CA LEU A 131 -24.95 -33.08 -23.53
C LEU A 131 -23.50 -32.59 -23.32
N LYS A 132 -23.36 -31.27 -23.19
CA LYS A 132 -22.06 -30.57 -22.94
C LYS A 132 -22.15 -29.77 -21.65
N GLY A 133 -21.00 -29.60 -20.99
CA GLY A 133 -20.80 -28.78 -19.80
C GLY A 133 -20.70 -29.64 -18.54
N ASP A 134 -19.80 -29.28 -17.68
CA ASP A 134 -19.64 -29.92 -16.37
C ASP A 134 -20.50 -29.19 -15.33
N ASN A 135 -20.71 -27.86 -15.49
CA ASN A 135 -21.64 -27.05 -14.72
C ASN A 135 -23.08 -27.12 -15.24
N LEU A 136 -24.04 -26.94 -14.35
CA LEU A 136 -25.45 -27.01 -14.65
C LEU A 136 -25.99 -25.82 -15.50
N ASP A 137 -25.28 -24.73 -15.61
CA ASP A 137 -25.65 -23.58 -16.45
C ASP A 137 -25.86 -23.95 -17.92
N HIS A 138 -25.17 -25.00 -18.38
CA HIS A 138 -25.33 -25.59 -19.70
C HIS A 138 -26.61 -26.44 -19.88
N LEU A 139 -27.31 -26.76 -18.81
CA LEU A 139 -28.47 -27.67 -18.76
C LEU A 139 -29.73 -27.01 -18.20
N MET A 140 -29.63 -25.77 -17.76
CA MET A 140 -30.75 -25.03 -17.19
C MET A 140 -31.76 -24.67 -18.30
N GLU A 141 -33.02 -24.51 -17.92
CA GLU A 141 -34.13 -24.18 -18.81
C GLU A 141 -34.29 -25.18 -19.99
N ASP A 142 -34.80 -24.70 -21.13
CA ASP A 142 -35.07 -25.51 -22.34
C ASP A 142 -33.88 -25.55 -23.33
N LYS A 143 -32.91 -24.62 -23.20
CA LYS A 143 -31.74 -24.51 -24.08
C LYS A 143 -30.53 -25.30 -23.57
N TRP A 144 -30.51 -26.60 -23.87
CA TRP A 144 -29.38 -27.44 -23.45
C TRP A 144 -28.16 -27.29 -24.36
N SER A 145 -26.98 -27.39 -23.83
CA SER A 145 -25.75 -27.39 -24.61
C SER A 145 -25.42 -28.80 -25.12
N PHE A 146 -24.96 -28.90 -26.35
CA PHE A 146 -24.62 -30.18 -26.97
C PHE A 146 -23.20 -30.19 -27.54
N ARG A 147 -22.50 -31.28 -27.36
CA ARG A 147 -21.28 -31.62 -28.10
C ARG A 147 -21.66 -32.51 -29.30
N ILE A 148 -21.25 -32.13 -30.51
CA ILE A 148 -21.64 -32.78 -31.76
C ILE A 148 -20.41 -33.28 -32.49
N LYS A 149 -20.44 -34.56 -32.91
CA LYS A 149 -19.44 -35.21 -33.76
C LYS A 149 -20.03 -35.58 -35.09
N VAL A 150 -19.45 -35.13 -36.19
CA VAL A 150 -19.88 -35.42 -37.56
C VAL A 150 -19.38 -36.81 -37.96
N SER A 151 -20.28 -37.65 -38.45
CA SER A 151 -20.00 -39.06 -38.84
C SER A 151 -19.46 -39.12 -40.29
N GLY A 152 -18.67 -40.16 -40.56
CA GLY A 152 -18.07 -40.44 -41.88
C GLY A 152 -17.11 -39.33 -42.32
N ASP A 153 -16.97 -39.07 -43.63
CA ASP A 153 -16.03 -38.04 -44.16
C ASP A 153 -16.62 -36.66 -44.30
N ASN A 154 -17.88 -36.48 -43.90
CA ASN A 154 -18.55 -35.19 -43.94
C ASN A 154 -17.97 -34.19 -42.87
N THR A 155 -18.24 -32.93 -43.09
CA THR A 155 -17.96 -31.84 -42.14
C THR A 155 -19.17 -30.90 -42.04
N PHE A 156 -19.34 -30.26 -40.92
CA PHE A 156 -20.26 -29.15 -40.75
C PHE A 156 -19.47 -27.84 -40.64
N LEU A 157 -19.68 -26.91 -41.58
CA LEU A 157 -18.88 -25.67 -41.64
C LEU A 157 -17.36 -25.92 -41.57
N ARG A 158 -16.87 -26.99 -42.25
CA ARG A 158 -15.49 -27.46 -42.22
C ARG A 158 -15.00 -28.02 -40.84
N MET A 159 -15.90 -28.24 -39.86
CA MET A 159 -15.61 -28.85 -38.57
C MET A 159 -16.08 -30.32 -38.53
N LYS A 160 -15.31 -31.16 -37.79
CA LYS A 160 -15.70 -32.54 -37.44
C LYS A 160 -16.35 -32.63 -36.08
N GLN A 161 -15.93 -31.74 -35.17
CA GLN A 161 -16.48 -31.62 -33.83
C GLN A 161 -16.71 -30.17 -33.50
N PHE A 162 -17.86 -29.88 -32.92
CA PHE A 162 -18.24 -28.56 -32.45
C PHE A 162 -19.26 -28.68 -31.32
N SER A 163 -19.48 -27.58 -30.62
CA SER A 163 -20.53 -27.49 -29.60
C SER A 163 -21.57 -26.44 -30.03
N ILE A 164 -22.78 -26.62 -29.56
CA ILE A 164 -23.80 -25.57 -29.55
C ILE A 164 -24.25 -25.35 -28.12
N GLN A 165 -24.38 -24.10 -27.73
CA GLN A 165 -24.69 -23.71 -26.34
C GLN A 165 -25.50 -22.42 -26.31
N HIS A 166 -26.16 -22.19 -25.17
CA HIS A 166 -26.83 -20.91 -24.95
C HIS A 166 -25.80 -19.79 -25.00
N PRO A 167 -26.00 -18.68 -25.77
CA PRO A 167 -25.02 -17.59 -25.87
C PRO A 167 -24.60 -17.01 -24.52
N LYS A 168 -25.51 -16.99 -23.52
CA LYS A 168 -25.24 -16.51 -22.16
C LYS A 168 -24.10 -17.25 -21.49
N THR A 169 -23.84 -18.54 -21.78
CA THR A 169 -22.76 -19.32 -21.15
C THR A 169 -21.36 -18.84 -21.54
N ARG A 170 -21.27 -17.89 -22.47
CA ARG A 170 -20.02 -17.29 -22.96
C ARG A 170 -20.17 -15.76 -23.15
N ASP A 171 -20.90 -15.09 -22.30
CA ASP A 171 -21.12 -13.63 -22.34
C ASP A 171 -21.55 -13.10 -23.73
N TYR A 172 -22.42 -13.88 -24.43
CA TYR A 172 -23.00 -13.54 -25.72
C TYR A 172 -21.94 -13.19 -26.77
N ILE A 173 -21.81 -11.90 -27.14
CA ILE A 173 -20.93 -11.44 -28.23
C ILE A 173 -19.45 -11.40 -27.85
N TYR A 174 -19.11 -11.37 -26.54
CA TYR A 174 -17.74 -11.12 -26.12
C TYR A 174 -16.79 -12.28 -26.46
N GLU A 175 -17.23 -13.54 -26.36
CA GLU A 175 -16.43 -14.70 -26.79
C GLU A 175 -16.07 -14.60 -28.28
N TRP A 176 -17.07 -14.25 -29.15
CA TRP A 176 -16.81 -14.01 -30.56
C TRP A 176 -15.80 -12.89 -30.76
N LEU A 177 -15.99 -11.76 -30.07
CA LEU A 177 -15.12 -10.59 -30.20
C LEU A 177 -13.69 -10.92 -29.78
N PHE A 178 -13.53 -11.69 -28.71
CA PHE A 178 -12.22 -12.14 -28.25
C PHE A 178 -11.53 -13.03 -29.31
N HIS A 179 -12.23 -14.00 -29.88
CA HIS A 179 -11.67 -14.86 -30.92
C HIS A 179 -11.29 -14.08 -32.17
N GLN A 180 -12.06 -13.08 -32.60
CA GLN A 180 -11.68 -12.20 -33.71
C GLN A 180 -10.44 -11.36 -33.39
N THR A 181 -10.37 -10.84 -32.17
CA THR A 181 -9.17 -10.11 -31.71
C THR A 181 -7.95 -11.04 -31.64
N ALA A 182 -8.11 -12.24 -31.09
CA ALA A 182 -7.04 -13.24 -31.03
C ALA A 182 -6.53 -13.65 -32.42
N LEU A 183 -7.44 -13.84 -33.39
CA LEU A 183 -7.08 -14.14 -34.77
C LEU A 183 -6.27 -12.99 -35.41
N ARG A 184 -6.72 -11.75 -35.23
CA ARG A 184 -5.99 -10.55 -35.67
C ARG A 184 -4.58 -10.46 -35.07
N GLU A 185 -4.42 -10.90 -33.83
CA GLU A 185 -3.14 -10.96 -33.12
C GLU A 185 -2.29 -12.19 -33.47
N GLY A 186 -2.72 -13.00 -34.45
CA GLY A 186 -1.99 -14.19 -34.91
C GLY A 186 -2.03 -15.37 -33.94
N LEU A 187 -2.94 -15.36 -32.95
CA LEU A 187 -3.19 -16.47 -32.03
C LEU A 187 -4.05 -17.55 -32.67
N ILE A 188 -4.03 -18.73 -32.11
CA ILE A 188 -4.98 -19.80 -32.48
C ILE A 188 -6.35 -19.39 -31.94
N ALA A 189 -7.33 -19.21 -32.85
CA ALA A 189 -8.68 -18.82 -32.49
C ALA A 189 -9.69 -19.89 -32.92
N LEU A 190 -10.68 -20.16 -32.08
CA LEU A 190 -11.80 -21.01 -32.40
C LEU A 190 -12.73 -20.33 -33.37
N ARG A 191 -13.30 -21.08 -34.34
CA ARG A 191 -14.44 -20.62 -35.12
C ARG A 191 -15.64 -20.53 -34.18
N TYR A 192 -16.19 -19.36 -34.08
CA TYR A 192 -17.31 -19.03 -33.19
C TYR A 192 -18.38 -18.28 -33.98
N LYS A 193 -19.65 -18.68 -33.88
CA LYS A 193 -20.75 -18.17 -34.71
C LYS A 193 -22.08 -18.30 -33.99
N PHE A 194 -23.03 -17.44 -34.30
CA PHE A 194 -24.42 -17.58 -33.85
C PHE A 194 -25.24 -18.27 -34.92
N ILE A 195 -26.18 -19.13 -34.51
CA ILE A 195 -27.01 -19.93 -35.44
C ILE A 195 -28.37 -20.23 -34.80
N ASN A 196 -29.45 -20.14 -35.58
CA ASN A 196 -30.76 -20.59 -35.10
C ASN A 196 -30.85 -22.12 -35.11
N VAL A 197 -31.30 -22.71 -34.00
CA VAL A 197 -31.36 -24.17 -33.82
C VAL A 197 -32.79 -24.65 -33.66
N VAL A 198 -33.17 -25.62 -34.49
CA VAL A 198 -34.46 -26.33 -34.42
C VAL A 198 -34.18 -27.79 -34.07
N ILE A 199 -34.77 -28.32 -33.00
CA ILE A 199 -34.61 -29.72 -32.59
C ILE A 199 -35.98 -30.42 -32.66
N ASN A 200 -36.10 -31.48 -33.50
CA ASN A 200 -37.31 -32.25 -33.66
C ASN A 200 -38.55 -31.36 -33.97
N GLY A 201 -38.36 -30.31 -34.78
CA GLY A 201 -39.42 -29.41 -35.19
C GLY A 201 -39.72 -28.26 -34.22
N LYS A 202 -39.22 -28.27 -32.99
CA LYS A 202 -39.33 -27.15 -32.06
C LYS A 202 -38.17 -26.17 -32.30
N ASP A 203 -38.49 -24.89 -32.49
CA ASP A 203 -37.49 -23.82 -32.60
C ASP A 203 -36.99 -23.44 -31.20
N TYR A 204 -35.69 -23.52 -30.98
CA TYR A 204 -35.03 -23.16 -29.75
C TYR A 204 -34.27 -21.82 -29.84
N GLY A 205 -34.35 -21.13 -30.99
CA GLY A 205 -33.77 -19.82 -31.20
C GLY A 205 -32.24 -19.85 -31.39
N ILE A 206 -31.57 -18.79 -30.97
CA ILE A 206 -30.13 -18.55 -31.21
C ILE A 206 -29.27 -19.34 -30.27
N TYR A 207 -28.35 -20.09 -30.83
CA TYR A 207 -27.24 -20.79 -30.15
C TYR A 207 -25.91 -20.20 -30.59
N ALA A 208 -24.95 -20.21 -29.69
CA ALA A 208 -23.54 -20.07 -30.01
C ALA A 208 -22.98 -21.40 -30.45
N LEU A 209 -22.35 -21.44 -31.61
CA LEU A 209 -21.64 -22.55 -32.17
C LEU A 209 -20.14 -22.33 -31.95
N GLU A 210 -19.48 -23.26 -31.30
CA GLU A 210 -18.08 -23.20 -30.90
C GLU A 210 -17.32 -24.42 -31.45
N GLU A 211 -16.19 -24.20 -32.12
CA GLU A 211 -15.30 -25.24 -32.62
C GLU A 211 -14.68 -26.03 -31.47
N ASN A 212 -14.39 -27.32 -31.72
CA ASN A 212 -13.71 -28.18 -30.75
C ASN A 212 -12.22 -28.35 -31.08
N PHE A 213 -11.46 -28.77 -30.08
CA PHE A 213 -10.02 -28.99 -30.14
C PHE A 213 -9.67 -30.24 -30.96
N GLU A 214 -9.34 -30.02 -32.22
CA GLU A 214 -8.94 -31.09 -33.16
C GLU A 214 -7.96 -30.59 -34.23
N LYS A 215 -7.44 -31.48 -35.04
CA LYS A 215 -6.53 -31.17 -36.15
C LYS A 215 -6.99 -30.00 -37.02
N ARG A 216 -8.31 -29.90 -37.37
CA ARG A 216 -8.82 -28.86 -38.25
C ARG A 216 -8.78 -27.46 -37.67
N LEU A 217 -8.89 -27.36 -36.34
CA LEU A 217 -8.65 -26.09 -35.64
C LEU A 217 -7.23 -25.61 -35.93
N ILE A 218 -6.26 -26.49 -35.83
CA ILE A 218 -4.84 -26.17 -36.01
C ILE A 218 -4.54 -25.81 -37.48
N GLU A 219 -5.06 -26.62 -38.42
CA GLU A 219 -4.91 -26.37 -39.87
C GLU A 219 -5.61 -25.08 -40.30
N ASN A 220 -6.80 -24.78 -39.75
CA ASN A 220 -7.54 -23.56 -40.06
C ASN A 220 -6.80 -22.29 -39.60
N ASN A 221 -6.02 -22.42 -38.53
CA ASN A 221 -5.13 -21.37 -38.03
C ASN A 221 -3.72 -21.43 -38.66
N GLN A 222 -3.58 -22.11 -39.81
CA GLN A 222 -2.33 -22.17 -40.59
C GLN A 222 -1.12 -22.75 -39.83
N ARG A 223 -1.37 -23.73 -38.98
CA ARG A 223 -0.34 -24.48 -38.26
C ARG A 223 -0.33 -25.94 -38.72
N ARG A 224 0.86 -26.58 -38.56
CA ARG A 224 1.03 -28.01 -38.84
C ARG A 224 0.33 -28.84 -37.76
N GLU A 225 -0.20 -30.02 -38.14
CA GLU A 225 -0.77 -30.98 -37.19
C GLU A 225 0.19 -31.27 -36.04
N GLY A 226 -0.31 -31.22 -34.81
CA GLY A 226 0.35 -31.57 -33.56
C GLY A 226 -0.67 -31.81 -32.46
N PRO A 227 -0.31 -32.47 -31.36
CA PRO A 227 -1.22 -32.74 -30.26
C PRO A 227 -1.66 -31.48 -29.55
N ILE A 228 -2.90 -31.47 -29.06
CA ILE A 228 -3.45 -30.47 -28.18
C ILE A 228 -3.57 -31.09 -26.79
N ILE A 229 -2.98 -30.44 -25.79
CA ILE A 229 -2.94 -30.91 -24.40
C ILE A 229 -3.67 -29.97 -23.44
N LYS A 230 -4.06 -30.50 -22.30
CA LYS A 230 -4.73 -29.76 -21.20
C LYS A 230 -4.34 -30.36 -19.85
N PHE A 231 -4.61 -29.67 -18.77
CA PHE A 231 -4.70 -30.27 -17.45
C PHE A 231 -6.03 -31.03 -17.34
N ASP A 232 -6.00 -32.29 -16.87
CA ASP A 232 -7.20 -33.12 -16.71
C ASP A 232 -7.98 -32.71 -15.46
N GLU A 233 -9.28 -32.50 -15.61
CA GLU A 233 -10.18 -32.03 -14.56
C GLU A 233 -11.05 -33.14 -13.95
N SER A 234 -10.93 -34.37 -14.46
CA SER A 234 -11.85 -35.44 -14.08
C SER A 234 -11.85 -35.69 -12.57
N LEU A 235 -10.69 -35.66 -11.94
CA LEU A 235 -10.55 -35.84 -10.50
C LEU A 235 -11.16 -34.67 -9.72
N PHE A 236 -10.98 -33.45 -10.19
CA PHE A 236 -11.58 -32.24 -9.57
C PHE A 236 -13.10 -32.31 -9.55
N TRP A 237 -13.72 -32.75 -10.66
CA TRP A 237 -15.16 -32.91 -10.72
C TRP A 237 -15.67 -34.09 -9.91
N ALA A 238 -14.90 -35.22 -9.87
CA ALA A 238 -15.21 -36.36 -9.03
C ALA A 238 -15.22 -36.00 -7.52
N GLU A 239 -14.23 -35.27 -7.06
CA GLU A 239 -14.19 -34.79 -5.68
C GLU A 239 -15.37 -33.89 -5.35
N ARG A 240 -15.74 -32.99 -6.25
CA ARG A 240 -16.92 -32.15 -6.06
C ARG A 240 -18.22 -32.94 -5.95
N LEU A 241 -18.33 -34.01 -6.70
CA LEU A 241 -19.49 -34.91 -6.59
C LEU A 241 -19.50 -35.61 -5.23
N ASP A 242 -18.37 -36.15 -4.76
CA ASP A 242 -18.26 -36.84 -3.45
C ASP A 242 -18.55 -35.89 -2.28
N PHE A 243 -18.14 -34.63 -2.36
CA PHE A 243 -18.36 -33.62 -1.33
C PHE A 243 -19.64 -32.78 -1.51
N LYS A 244 -20.49 -33.11 -2.47
CA LYS A 244 -21.69 -32.33 -2.84
C LYS A 244 -22.54 -31.93 -1.64
N ASP A 245 -22.88 -32.87 -0.75
CA ASP A 245 -23.76 -32.61 0.40
C ASP A 245 -23.10 -31.68 1.43
N PHE A 246 -21.79 -31.77 1.61
CA PHE A 246 -21.02 -30.88 2.48
C PHE A 246 -20.91 -29.48 1.90
N ILE A 247 -20.73 -29.34 0.57
CA ILE A 247 -20.71 -28.07 -0.14
C ILE A 247 -22.08 -27.38 -0.06
N GLN A 248 -23.16 -28.12 -0.31
CA GLN A 248 -24.53 -27.59 -0.23
C GLN A 248 -24.94 -27.17 1.17
N SER A 249 -24.47 -27.87 2.19
CA SER A 249 -24.71 -27.50 3.61
C SER A 249 -23.83 -26.37 4.12
N GLY A 250 -22.93 -25.85 3.30
CA GLY A 250 -21.97 -24.80 3.66
C GLY A 250 -20.86 -25.23 4.63
N ARG A 251 -20.74 -26.55 4.90
CA ARG A 251 -19.71 -27.09 5.79
C ARG A 251 -18.34 -27.15 5.15
N VAL A 252 -18.29 -27.16 3.83
CA VAL A 252 -17.06 -27.19 3.04
C VAL A 252 -17.14 -26.10 1.97
N SER A 253 -16.04 -25.39 1.77
CA SER A 253 -15.95 -24.36 0.74
C SER A 253 -16.06 -24.98 -0.66
N ARG A 254 -16.70 -24.29 -1.61
CA ARG A 254 -16.71 -24.66 -3.04
C ARG A 254 -15.32 -24.70 -3.66
N SER A 255 -14.34 -24.10 -3.01
CA SER A 255 -12.94 -24.02 -3.42
C SER A 255 -12.04 -24.94 -2.57
N LEU A 256 -12.42 -26.21 -2.40
CA LEU A 256 -11.53 -27.18 -1.80
C LEU A 256 -10.21 -27.26 -2.59
N PRO A 257 -9.05 -26.97 -1.96
CA PRO A 257 -7.78 -27.44 -2.49
C PRO A 257 -7.73 -28.96 -2.28
N GLY A 258 -8.35 -29.68 -3.19
CA GLY A 258 -8.38 -31.13 -3.15
C GLY A 258 -7.24 -31.76 -3.92
N ILE A 259 -7.27 -33.10 -4.01
CA ILE A 259 -6.33 -33.87 -4.83
C ILE A 259 -6.42 -33.52 -6.32
N GLY A 260 -7.59 -33.02 -6.79
CA GLY A 260 -7.82 -32.52 -8.16
C GLY A 260 -7.33 -31.09 -8.41
N SER A 261 -6.19 -30.67 -7.81
CA SER A 261 -5.61 -29.32 -7.99
C SER A 261 -4.59 -29.26 -9.13
N TYR A 262 -4.22 -28.04 -9.54
CA TYR A 262 -3.17 -27.78 -10.53
C TYR A 262 -1.88 -28.57 -10.27
N THR A 263 -1.49 -28.69 -9.01
CA THR A 263 -0.23 -29.35 -8.61
C THR A 263 -0.25 -30.87 -8.79
N SER A 264 -1.44 -31.48 -8.88
CA SER A 264 -1.62 -32.95 -8.96
C SER A 264 -2.34 -33.44 -10.23
N ASN A 265 -3.03 -32.53 -10.96
CA ASN A 265 -3.77 -32.90 -12.16
C ASN A 265 -2.85 -33.49 -13.24
N PRO A 266 -3.20 -34.64 -13.86
CA PRO A 266 -2.48 -35.14 -15.00
C PRO A 266 -2.56 -34.19 -16.19
N ILE A 267 -1.55 -34.28 -17.06
CA ILE A 267 -1.58 -33.59 -18.36
C ILE A 267 -2.10 -34.58 -19.39
N ASP A 268 -3.26 -34.31 -19.95
CA ASP A 268 -3.97 -35.18 -20.90
C ASP A 268 -4.02 -34.54 -22.30
N MET A 269 -4.39 -35.31 -23.28
CA MET A 269 -4.48 -34.93 -24.69
C MET A 269 -5.91 -35.00 -25.25
N PHE A 270 -6.21 -34.12 -26.17
CA PHE A 270 -7.40 -34.25 -27.00
C PHE A 270 -7.20 -35.31 -28.06
N GLN A 271 -8.30 -35.99 -28.50
CA GLN A 271 -8.28 -37.04 -29.50
C GLN A 271 -7.38 -38.24 -29.15
N THR A 272 -7.39 -38.67 -27.92
CA THR A 272 -6.56 -39.78 -27.39
C THR A 272 -6.56 -41.02 -28.29
N GLY A 273 -7.74 -41.43 -28.78
CA GLY A 273 -7.87 -42.63 -29.63
C GLY A 273 -7.21 -42.51 -31.01
N LYS A 274 -6.96 -41.31 -31.53
CA LYS A 274 -6.18 -41.05 -32.74
C LYS A 274 -4.71 -40.94 -32.42
N THR A 275 -4.37 -40.13 -31.44
CA THR A 275 -2.99 -39.81 -31.06
C THR A 275 -2.22 -41.08 -30.62
N THR A 276 -2.84 -41.97 -29.86
CA THR A 276 -2.21 -43.25 -29.41
C THR A 276 -2.00 -44.23 -30.54
N LYS A 277 -2.67 -44.11 -31.67
CA LYS A 277 -2.49 -44.99 -32.85
C LYS A 277 -1.41 -44.50 -33.81
N ASP A 278 -1.06 -43.22 -33.72
CA ASP A 278 -0.02 -42.60 -34.53
C ASP A 278 1.24 -42.37 -33.69
N SER A 279 2.30 -43.13 -33.99
CA SER A 279 3.53 -43.08 -33.20
C SER A 279 4.21 -41.72 -33.19
N LEU A 280 4.09 -40.93 -34.27
CA LEU A 280 4.68 -39.59 -34.34
C LEU A 280 3.90 -38.64 -33.42
N LEU A 281 2.58 -38.63 -33.53
CA LEU A 281 1.73 -37.77 -32.68
C LEU A 281 1.85 -38.16 -31.20
N PHE A 282 2.00 -39.45 -30.90
CA PHE A 282 2.20 -39.92 -29.52
C PHE A 282 3.54 -39.44 -28.95
N ASN A 283 4.61 -39.56 -29.74
CA ASN A 283 5.93 -39.06 -29.31
C ASN A 283 5.90 -37.53 -29.11
N GLN A 284 5.22 -36.76 -29.98
CA GLN A 284 5.01 -35.34 -29.82
C GLN A 284 4.20 -35.00 -28.56
N TYR A 285 3.17 -35.81 -28.23
CA TYR A 285 2.43 -35.69 -26.98
C TYR A 285 3.35 -35.88 -25.75
N MET A 286 4.20 -36.92 -25.78
CA MET A 286 5.14 -37.18 -24.68
C MET A 286 6.10 -35.99 -24.46
N ILE A 287 6.56 -35.35 -25.54
CA ILE A 287 7.38 -34.15 -25.46
C ILE A 287 6.56 -32.99 -24.85
N ALA A 288 5.36 -32.76 -25.37
CA ALA A 288 4.48 -31.68 -24.89
C ALA A 288 4.12 -31.82 -23.40
N GLN A 289 3.78 -33.05 -22.97
CA GLN A 289 3.52 -33.39 -21.58
C GLN A 289 4.75 -33.11 -20.71
N ASN A 290 5.93 -33.53 -21.17
CA ASN A 290 7.17 -33.32 -20.42
C ASN A 290 7.49 -31.82 -20.29
N LEU A 291 7.40 -31.02 -21.37
CA LEU A 291 7.63 -29.60 -21.34
C LEU A 291 6.72 -28.91 -20.30
N LEU A 292 5.43 -29.20 -20.32
CA LEU A 292 4.47 -28.59 -19.40
C LEU A 292 4.71 -29.04 -17.94
N GLU A 293 5.09 -30.32 -17.74
CA GLU A 293 5.42 -30.82 -16.41
C GLU A 293 6.73 -30.24 -15.86
N GLN A 294 7.77 -30.08 -16.69
CA GLN A 294 9.02 -29.42 -16.26
C GLN A 294 8.82 -27.95 -15.94
N PHE A 295 7.94 -27.26 -16.68
CA PHE A 295 7.51 -25.91 -16.34
C PHE A 295 6.79 -25.88 -14.98
N ARG A 296 5.79 -26.73 -14.76
CA ARG A 296 5.05 -26.83 -13.50
C ARG A 296 5.98 -27.05 -12.30
N ARG A 297 7.04 -27.83 -12.48
CA ARG A 297 8.08 -28.06 -11.45
C ARG A 297 9.12 -26.97 -11.34
N GLY A 298 9.01 -25.90 -12.12
CA GLY A 298 9.97 -24.78 -12.11
C GLY A 298 11.37 -25.14 -12.62
N ARG A 299 11.51 -26.21 -13.42
CA ARG A 299 12.80 -26.66 -13.97
C ARG A 299 13.13 -26.04 -15.31
N LEU A 300 12.13 -25.67 -16.09
CA LEU A 300 12.30 -24.96 -17.36
C LEU A 300 11.64 -23.59 -17.26
N PRO A 301 12.29 -22.51 -17.74
CA PRO A 301 11.71 -21.20 -17.85
C PRO A 301 10.62 -21.16 -18.94
N SER A 302 9.76 -20.17 -18.88
CA SER A 302 8.66 -20.00 -19.83
C SER A 302 9.10 -19.98 -21.29
N SER A 303 10.23 -19.36 -21.59
CA SER A 303 10.81 -19.22 -22.92
C SER A 303 11.29 -20.54 -23.54
N GLN A 304 11.53 -21.56 -22.73
CA GLN A 304 11.90 -22.91 -23.22
C GLN A 304 10.70 -23.85 -23.38
N VAL A 305 9.53 -23.43 -22.93
CA VAL A 305 8.30 -24.26 -22.95
C VAL A 305 7.24 -23.69 -23.87
N PHE A 306 7.07 -22.39 -23.88
CA PHE A 306 6.00 -21.71 -24.61
C PHE A 306 6.53 -20.82 -25.74
N GLU A 307 5.70 -20.63 -26.78
CA GLU A 307 5.89 -19.54 -27.73
C GLU A 307 5.55 -18.22 -27.00
N VAL A 308 6.58 -17.52 -26.54
CA VAL A 308 6.50 -16.40 -25.60
C VAL A 308 5.64 -15.26 -26.14
N ASN A 309 5.84 -14.87 -27.42
CA ASN A 309 5.16 -13.73 -28.00
C ASN A 309 3.65 -13.96 -28.13
N GLY A 310 3.22 -15.13 -28.57
CA GLY A 310 1.80 -15.49 -28.63
C GLY A 310 1.18 -15.60 -27.26
N PHE A 311 1.86 -16.31 -26.34
CA PHE A 311 1.30 -16.48 -25.02
C PHE A 311 1.19 -15.17 -24.25
N SER A 312 2.19 -14.31 -24.34
CA SER A 312 2.15 -12.98 -23.72
C SER A 312 1.03 -12.09 -24.29
N ARG A 313 0.79 -12.14 -25.61
CA ARG A 313 -0.37 -11.48 -26.24
C ARG A 313 -1.70 -12.04 -25.73
N TYR A 314 -1.84 -13.36 -25.60
CA TYR A 314 -3.05 -13.95 -25.04
C TYR A 314 -3.32 -13.45 -23.62
N ILE A 315 -2.32 -13.48 -22.72
CA ILE A 315 -2.45 -12.98 -21.35
C ILE A 315 -2.81 -11.48 -21.35
N ALA A 316 -2.15 -10.67 -22.17
CA ALA A 316 -2.43 -9.24 -22.28
C ALA A 316 -3.84 -8.94 -22.85
N LEU A 317 -4.35 -9.78 -23.75
CA LEU A 317 -5.74 -9.71 -24.22
C LEU A 317 -6.73 -10.03 -23.11
N CYS A 318 -6.42 -11.01 -22.24
CA CYS A 318 -7.25 -11.30 -21.06
C CYS A 318 -7.34 -10.07 -20.15
N ASP A 319 -6.24 -9.35 -19.96
CA ASP A 319 -6.24 -8.10 -19.20
C ASP A 319 -7.08 -7.00 -19.90
N LEU A 320 -6.94 -6.85 -21.22
CA LEU A 320 -7.71 -5.86 -21.98
C LEU A 320 -9.21 -6.13 -21.89
N PHE A 321 -9.62 -7.40 -22.01
CA PHE A 321 -11.02 -7.81 -21.91
C PHE A 321 -11.51 -7.86 -20.45
N GLY A 322 -10.61 -7.88 -19.48
CA GLY A 322 -10.96 -7.97 -18.06
C GLY A 322 -11.42 -9.36 -17.64
N THR A 323 -11.05 -10.40 -18.39
CA THR A 323 -11.42 -11.79 -18.07
C THR A 323 -10.32 -12.50 -17.28
N ASN A 324 -10.72 -13.08 -16.16
CA ASN A 324 -9.87 -13.96 -15.36
C ASN A 324 -10.24 -15.44 -15.52
N HIS A 325 -11.41 -15.73 -16.07
CA HIS A 325 -11.92 -17.11 -16.17
C HIS A 325 -11.04 -17.99 -17.06
N SER A 326 -10.68 -17.49 -18.25
CA SER A 326 -9.82 -18.18 -19.19
C SER A 326 -8.38 -18.42 -18.70
N LEU A 327 -7.97 -17.76 -17.61
CA LEU A 327 -6.67 -17.93 -16.96
C LEU A 327 -6.69 -18.98 -15.84
N HIS A 328 -7.83 -19.61 -15.53
CA HIS A 328 -7.84 -20.77 -14.65
C HIS A 328 -7.13 -21.95 -15.28
N THR A 329 -6.42 -22.70 -14.48
CA THR A 329 -5.57 -23.82 -14.98
C THR A 329 -6.35 -24.88 -15.72
N ASN A 330 -7.61 -25.10 -15.34
CA ASN A 330 -8.52 -26.01 -16.02
C ASN A 330 -9.01 -25.48 -17.37
N GLN A 331 -8.83 -24.20 -17.70
CA GLN A 331 -9.20 -23.62 -19.00
C GLN A 331 -8.03 -23.56 -19.98
N PHE A 332 -6.79 -23.75 -19.53
CA PHE A 332 -5.64 -23.77 -20.43
C PHE A 332 -5.69 -24.93 -21.41
N ARG A 333 -5.52 -24.62 -22.69
CA ARG A 333 -5.36 -25.57 -23.80
C ARG A 333 -4.10 -25.16 -24.54
N PHE A 334 -3.22 -26.11 -24.80
CA PHE A 334 -1.98 -25.86 -25.49
C PHE A 334 -1.85 -26.76 -26.72
N TYR A 335 -1.52 -26.16 -27.83
CA TYR A 335 -1.08 -26.86 -29.02
C TYR A 335 0.44 -27.01 -28.98
N TYR A 336 0.93 -28.22 -29.15
CA TYR A 336 2.35 -28.46 -29.36
C TYR A 336 2.70 -28.19 -30.82
N ASN A 337 3.51 -27.15 -31.06
CA ASN A 337 4.02 -26.84 -32.38
C ASN A 337 5.23 -27.73 -32.71
N PRO A 338 5.10 -28.72 -33.63
CA PRO A 338 6.19 -29.67 -33.90
C PRO A 338 7.36 -29.05 -34.71
N VAL A 339 7.22 -27.85 -35.21
CA VAL A 339 8.26 -27.09 -35.92
C VAL A 339 9.18 -26.38 -34.95
N LEU A 340 8.57 -25.71 -33.95
CA LEU A 340 9.30 -24.93 -32.92
C LEU A 340 9.66 -25.76 -31.69
N SER A 341 9.00 -26.94 -31.51
CA SER A 341 9.07 -27.74 -30.27
C SER A 341 8.66 -26.95 -29.02
N LEU A 342 7.66 -26.07 -29.16
CA LEU A 342 7.10 -25.21 -28.11
C LEU A 342 5.59 -25.37 -28.02
N LEU A 343 5.03 -24.96 -26.90
CA LEU A 343 3.58 -24.90 -26.65
C LEU A 343 3.02 -23.53 -27.03
N GLU A 344 1.97 -23.50 -27.87
CA GLU A 344 1.18 -22.31 -28.17
C GLU A 344 -0.16 -22.40 -27.43
N PRO A 345 -0.61 -21.33 -26.74
CA PRO A 345 -1.91 -21.33 -26.07
C PRO A 345 -3.05 -21.28 -27.09
N ILE A 346 -4.15 -21.93 -26.74
CA ILE A 346 -5.44 -21.80 -27.46
C ILE A 346 -6.40 -21.09 -26.52
N PRO A 347 -6.75 -19.82 -26.77
CA PRO A 347 -7.76 -19.10 -26.01
C PRO A 347 -9.10 -19.84 -25.95
N PHE A 348 -9.69 -19.93 -24.78
CA PHE A 348 -10.91 -20.65 -24.54
C PHE A 348 -11.63 -20.16 -23.29
N ASP A 349 -12.96 -20.11 -23.36
CA ASP A 349 -13.85 -19.85 -22.23
C ASP A 349 -13.64 -18.46 -21.59
N ILE A 350 -13.94 -17.42 -22.36
CA ILE A 350 -13.79 -16.01 -21.98
C ILE A 350 -15.04 -15.54 -21.23
N ASN A 351 -15.29 -16.14 -20.08
CA ASN A 351 -16.41 -15.76 -19.24
C ASN A 351 -16.04 -14.59 -18.28
N ASP A 352 -17.08 -14.07 -17.64
CA ASP A 352 -17.00 -13.03 -16.61
C ASP A 352 -16.67 -11.62 -17.11
N ILE A 353 -16.93 -11.34 -18.40
CA ILE A 353 -16.88 -9.98 -18.96
C ILE A 353 -18.22 -9.30 -18.69
N GLU A 354 -18.49 -8.95 -17.46
CA GLU A 354 -19.63 -8.12 -17.11
C GLU A 354 -19.26 -6.64 -17.14
N ILE A 355 -20.16 -5.78 -17.63
CA ILE A 355 -19.99 -4.32 -17.69
C ILE A 355 -19.67 -3.74 -16.31
N SER A 356 -20.10 -4.39 -15.23
CA SER A 356 -19.85 -4.00 -13.85
C SER A 356 -18.49 -4.44 -13.30
N LYS A 357 -17.83 -5.40 -13.93
CA LYS A 357 -16.51 -5.90 -13.48
C LYS A 357 -15.40 -5.09 -14.13
N LYS A 358 -14.63 -4.40 -13.30
CA LYS A 358 -13.44 -3.67 -13.72
C LYS A 358 -12.21 -4.54 -13.52
N LEU A 359 -11.24 -4.36 -14.38
CA LEU A 359 -9.92 -4.93 -14.16
C LEU A 359 -9.35 -4.41 -12.83
N THR A 360 -9.13 -5.31 -11.89
CA THR A 360 -8.62 -4.95 -10.56
C THR A 360 -7.13 -5.21 -10.42
N LYS A 361 -6.59 -6.15 -11.20
CA LYS A 361 -5.19 -6.59 -11.14
C LYS A 361 -4.77 -7.16 -12.50
N LEU A 362 -3.62 -6.75 -13.00
CA LEU A 362 -3.03 -7.32 -14.21
C LEU A 362 -2.51 -8.73 -13.95
N ALA A 363 -2.60 -9.61 -14.95
CA ALA A 363 -2.19 -11.01 -14.84
C ALA A 363 -0.72 -11.17 -14.42
N GLY A 364 0.19 -10.36 -14.95
CA GLY A 364 1.61 -10.37 -14.57
C GLY A 364 1.90 -9.95 -13.13
N THR A 365 0.94 -9.39 -12.42
CA THR A 365 1.11 -8.95 -11.03
C THR A 365 0.60 -9.96 -9.99
N TYR A 366 0.11 -11.13 -10.43
CA TYR A 366 -0.26 -12.22 -9.53
C TYR A 366 0.96 -12.83 -8.84
N THR A 367 0.81 -13.14 -7.56
CA THR A 367 1.80 -13.84 -6.74
C THR A 367 1.24 -15.19 -6.28
N GLU A 368 2.08 -16.06 -5.79
CA GLU A 368 1.67 -17.38 -5.26
C GLU A 368 0.64 -17.30 -4.12
N GLN A 369 0.53 -16.14 -3.47
CA GLN A 369 -0.40 -15.89 -2.37
C GLN A 369 -1.78 -15.39 -2.83
N ASP A 370 -1.91 -15.04 -4.11
CA ASP A 370 -3.17 -14.58 -4.66
C ASP A 370 -4.08 -15.78 -4.95
N ASP A 371 -5.37 -15.58 -4.77
CA ASP A 371 -6.43 -16.44 -5.33
C ASP A 371 -6.47 -17.88 -4.83
N THR A 372 -6.86 -18.04 -3.57
CA THR A 372 -7.07 -19.37 -2.97
C THR A 372 -8.49 -19.93 -3.16
N LEU A 373 -9.41 -19.19 -3.82
CA LEU A 373 -10.85 -19.43 -3.68
C LEU A 373 -11.50 -20.33 -4.73
N TRP A 374 -10.97 -20.48 -5.97
CA TRP A 374 -11.66 -21.23 -7.03
C TRP A 374 -10.95 -22.48 -7.55
N ASP A 375 -9.65 -22.43 -7.74
CA ASP A 375 -8.85 -23.55 -8.26
C ASP A 375 -7.71 -23.97 -7.33
N GLY A 376 -7.86 -23.73 -6.03
CA GLY A 376 -6.84 -24.06 -5.05
C GLY A 376 -5.55 -23.25 -5.21
N GLY A 377 -5.65 -22.05 -5.82
CA GLY A 377 -4.49 -21.19 -6.10
C GLY A 377 -3.75 -21.57 -7.39
N GLY A 378 -4.27 -22.48 -8.17
CA GLY A 378 -3.59 -22.98 -9.39
C GLY A 378 -3.28 -21.89 -10.41
N ARG A 379 -4.20 -20.93 -10.61
CA ARG A 379 -3.98 -19.78 -11.48
C ARG A 379 -2.82 -18.93 -11.01
N ALA A 380 -2.81 -18.58 -9.74
CA ALA A 380 -1.75 -17.75 -9.15
C ALA A 380 -0.39 -18.46 -9.22
N LEU A 381 -0.34 -19.75 -8.93
CA LEU A 381 0.87 -20.57 -9.06
C LEU A 381 1.37 -20.63 -10.51
N PHE A 382 0.47 -20.86 -11.46
CA PHE A 382 0.81 -20.91 -12.88
C PHE A 382 1.33 -19.57 -13.39
N LEU A 383 0.60 -18.47 -13.13
CA LEU A 383 1.00 -17.14 -13.56
C LEU A 383 2.31 -16.71 -12.88
N SER A 384 2.45 -16.89 -11.56
CA SER A 384 3.69 -16.54 -10.87
C SER A 384 4.90 -17.28 -11.44
N GLN A 385 4.75 -18.56 -11.82
CA GLN A 385 5.81 -19.32 -12.47
C GLN A 385 6.09 -18.80 -13.89
N LEU A 386 5.04 -18.43 -14.65
CA LEU A 386 5.16 -17.89 -16.01
C LEU A 386 5.99 -16.60 -16.03
N PHE A 387 5.76 -15.73 -15.06
CA PHE A 387 6.43 -14.44 -14.94
C PHE A 387 7.77 -14.48 -14.17
N LYS A 388 8.31 -15.62 -13.79
CA LYS A 388 9.71 -15.75 -13.35
C LYS A 388 10.71 -15.53 -14.50
N ASP A 389 10.27 -15.63 -15.74
CA ASP A 389 11.08 -15.41 -16.93
C ASP A 389 10.99 -13.96 -17.42
N ASN A 390 12.10 -13.25 -17.41
CA ASN A 390 12.15 -11.85 -17.85
C ASN A 390 11.79 -11.66 -19.33
N SER A 391 12.06 -12.64 -20.19
CA SER A 391 11.66 -12.57 -21.59
C SER A 391 10.14 -12.61 -21.76
N PHE A 392 9.45 -13.33 -20.89
CA PHE A 392 7.99 -13.34 -20.85
C PHE A 392 7.43 -12.01 -20.36
N TRP A 393 8.06 -11.41 -19.32
CA TRP A 393 7.71 -10.05 -18.89
C TRP A 393 7.85 -9.02 -20.00
N GLU A 394 9.00 -9.04 -20.69
CA GLU A 394 9.29 -8.11 -21.78
C GLU A 394 8.23 -8.20 -22.90
N ALA A 395 7.94 -9.41 -23.35
CA ALA A 395 6.93 -9.67 -24.38
C ALA A 395 5.50 -9.27 -23.92
N TYR A 396 5.15 -9.54 -22.66
CA TYR A 396 3.85 -9.21 -22.11
C TYR A 396 3.65 -7.70 -21.97
N VAL A 397 4.65 -6.97 -21.47
CA VAL A 397 4.57 -5.51 -21.34
C VAL A 397 4.53 -4.84 -22.71
N ASN A 398 5.30 -5.34 -23.70
CA ASN A 398 5.19 -4.89 -25.10
C ASN A 398 3.77 -5.07 -25.66
N ALA A 399 3.12 -6.21 -25.36
CA ALA A 399 1.73 -6.45 -25.79
C ALA A 399 0.77 -5.49 -25.09
N LEU A 400 0.92 -5.29 -23.78
CA LEU A 400 0.13 -4.33 -23.02
C LEU A 400 0.30 -2.88 -23.53
N GLU A 401 1.52 -2.47 -23.84
CA GLU A 401 1.79 -1.13 -24.39
C GLU A 401 1.04 -0.93 -25.71
N ARG A 402 1.14 -1.91 -26.62
CA ARG A 402 0.42 -1.89 -27.89
C ARG A 402 -1.11 -1.87 -27.73
N PHE A 403 -1.66 -2.73 -26.86
CA PHE A 403 -3.11 -2.81 -26.65
C PHE A 403 -3.67 -1.60 -25.91
N SER A 404 -2.85 -0.94 -25.12
CA SER A 404 -3.22 0.29 -24.41
C SER A 404 -3.10 1.56 -25.25
N ASP A 405 -2.59 1.48 -26.49
CA ASP A 405 -2.60 2.60 -27.43
C ASP A 405 -4.06 3.03 -27.70
N PRO A 406 -4.38 4.34 -27.62
CA PRO A 406 -5.75 4.81 -27.81
C PRO A 406 -6.37 4.38 -29.14
N SER A 407 -5.58 4.29 -30.21
CA SER A 407 -6.06 3.94 -31.55
C SER A 407 -6.38 2.44 -31.71
N TYR A 408 -5.85 1.57 -30.84
CA TYR A 408 -5.97 0.12 -31.00
C TYR A 408 -7.43 -0.36 -31.04
N LEU A 409 -8.23 0.01 -30.07
CA LEU A 409 -9.65 -0.36 -30.01
C LEU A 409 -10.47 0.33 -31.09
N ASP A 410 -10.17 1.57 -31.44
CA ASP A 410 -10.85 2.29 -32.51
C ASP A 410 -10.66 1.60 -33.87
N ILE A 411 -9.45 1.18 -34.18
CA ILE A 411 -9.12 0.42 -35.39
C ILE A 411 -9.81 -0.94 -35.34
N LEU A 412 -9.70 -1.69 -34.21
CA LEU A 412 -10.35 -2.98 -34.05
C LEU A 412 -11.86 -2.93 -34.30
N PHE A 413 -12.55 -2.00 -33.65
CA PHE A 413 -14.00 -1.85 -33.83
C PHE A 413 -14.40 -1.33 -35.20
N LYS A 414 -13.54 -0.55 -35.84
CA LYS A 414 -13.77 -0.13 -37.23
C LYS A 414 -13.68 -1.31 -38.21
N GLU A 415 -12.67 -2.15 -38.05
CA GLU A 415 -12.45 -3.34 -38.89
C GLU A 415 -13.55 -4.39 -38.69
N LEU A 416 -14.01 -4.60 -37.46
CA LEU A 416 -15.02 -5.60 -37.13
C LEU A 416 -16.48 -5.07 -37.21
N ASN A 417 -16.70 -3.80 -37.55
CA ASN A 417 -18.01 -3.15 -37.46
C ASN A 417 -19.17 -3.93 -38.13
N ASP A 418 -18.98 -4.38 -39.36
CA ASP A 418 -20.05 -5.01 -40.13
C ASP A 418 -20.36 -6.42 -39.58
N GLU A 419 -19.34 -7.17 -39.19
CA GLU A 419 -19.52 -8.49 -38.59
C GLU A 419 -20.12 -8.40 -37.21
N LEU A 420 -19.64 -7.46 -36.40
CA LEU A 420 -20.15 -7.20 -35.06
C LEU A 420 -21.63 -6.82 -35.10
N THR A 421 -21.99 -5.90 -36.02
CA THR A 421 -23.38 -5.49 -36.20
C THR A 421 -24.27 -6.66 -36.62
N ARG A 422 -23.83 -7.49 -37.58
CA ARG A 422 -24.55 -8.69 -38.00
C ARG A 422 -24.77 -9.67 -36.85
N ASN A 423 -23.73 -10.02 -36.12
CA ASN A 423 -23.82 -10.95 -34.97
C ASN A 423 -24.70 -10.40 -33.84
N LEU A 424 -24.63 -9.09 -33.56
CA LEU A 424 -25.53 -8.44 -32.60
C LEU A 424 -27.00 -8.52 -33.06
N ASN A 425 -27.27 -8.29 -34.32
CA ASN A 425 -28.65 -8.42 -34.86
C ASN A 425 -29.16 -9.86 -34.74
N GLU A 426 -28.29 -10.86 -34.98
CA GLU A 426 -28.65 -12.27 -34.76
C GLU A 426 -28.98 -12.53 -33.27
N ILE A 427 -28.20 -12.01 -32.34
CA ILE A 427 -28.50 -12.10 -30.90
C ILE A 427 -29.80 -11.38 -30.56
N TYR A 428 -30.01 -10.16 -31.07
CA TYR A 428 -31.21 -9.35 -30.80
C TYR A 428 -32.51 -9.96 -31.35
N SER A 429 -32.41 -10.86 -32.32
CA SER A 429 -33.60 -11.58 -32.82
C SER A 429 -34.30 -12.42 -31.76
N GLU A 430 -33.58 -12.82 -30.69
CA GLU A 430 -34.13 -13.54 -29.54
C GLU A 430 -33.94 -12.78 -28.20
N PHE A 431 -32.83 -12.04 -28.05
CA PHE A 431 -32.45 -11.37 -26.82
C PHE A 431 -32.42 -9.83 -27.01
N PRO A 432 -33.53 -9.14 -27.34
CA PRO A 432 -33.53 -7.69 -27.60
C PRO A 432 -33.16 -6.87 -26.35
N TRP A 433 -33.29 -7.46 -25.17
CA TRP A 433 -32.87 -6.85 -23.92
C TRP A 433 -31.35 -6.89 -23.66
N TYR A 434 -30.59 -7.68 -24.42
CA TYR A 434 -29.15 -7.75 -24.30
C TYR A 434 -28.51 -6.40 -24.67
N ARG A 435 -27.46 -6.03 -23.89
CA ARG A 435 -26.70 -4.79 -24.07
C ARG A 435 -25.25 -5.11 -24.31
N PHE A 436 -24.76 -4.78 -25.48
CA PHE A 436 -23.35 -4.80 -25.77
C PHE A 436 -22.73 -3.45 -25.41
N SER A 437 -21.63 -3.44 -24.66
CA SER A 437 -20.89 -2.23 -24.30
C SER A 437 -19.40 -2.37 -24.61
N LYS A 438 -18.87 -1.45 -25.36
CA LYS A 438 -17.42 -1.32 -25.60
C LYS A 438 -16.71 -0.71 -24.41
N GLU A 439 -17.44 -0.07 -23.51
CA GLU A 439 -16.91 0.77 -22.43
C GLU A 439 -15.95 0.03 -21.50
N ILE A 440 -16.21 -1.23 -21.19
CA ILE A 440 -15.33 -2.05 -20.34
C ILE A 440 -13.92 -2.16 -20.92
N LEU A 441 -13.81 -2.37 -22.25
CA LEU A 441 -12.53 -2.51 -22.93
C LEU A 441 -11.77 -1.18 -22.92
N TYR A 442 -12.45 -0.05 -23.18
CA TYR A 442 -11.84 1.28 -23.13
C TYR A 442 -11.38 1.65 -21.71
N GLN A 443 -12.15 1.29 -20.69
CA GLN A 443 -11.76 1.50 -19.28
C GLN A 443 -10.52 0.67 -18.93
N ASN A 444 -10.48 -0.60 -19.31
CA ASN A 444 -9.33 -1.47 -19.10
C ASN A 444 -8.10 -0.97 -19.87
N GLN A 445 -8.29 -0.54 -21.13
CA GLN A 445 -7.25 0.08 -21.95
C GLN A 445 -6.63 1.31 -21.25
N ALA A 446 -7.48 2.19 -20.73
CA ALA A 446 -7.05 3.38 -20.00
C ALA A 446 -6.32 3.02 -18.69
N TYR A 447 -6.79 2.00 -17.97
CA TYR A 447 -6.15 1.50 -16.77
C TYR A 447 -4.77 0.93 -17.08
N ILE A 448 -4.63 0.05 -18.08
CA ILE A 448 -3.36 -0.53 -18.52
C ILE A 448 -2.37 0.58 -18.87
N ARG A 449 -2.79 1.55 -19.68
CA ARG A 449 -1.96 2.71 -20.05
C ARG A 449 -1.48 3.50 -18.83
N LYS A 450 -2.36 3.74 -17.85
CA LYS A 450 -1.99 4.42 -16.60
C LYS A 450 -1.01 3.59 -15.77
N PHE A 451 -1.21 2.28 -15.70
CA PHE A 451 -0.34 1.36 -14.98
C PHE A 451 1.07 1.31 -15.59
N LEU A 452 1.20 1.33 -16.94
CA LEU A 452 2.48 1.41 -17.64
C LEU A 452 3.14 2.80 -17.53
N ASN A 453 2.42 3.80 -17.01
CA ASN A 453 2.90 5.16 -16.85
C ASN A 453 2.85 5.62 -15.39
N PRO A 454 3.58 4.96 -14.46
CA PRO A 454 3.62 5.38 -13.07
C PRO A 454 4.28 6.75 -12.92
N VAL A 455 3.93 7.47 -11.86
CA VAL A 455 4.58 8.74 -11.49
C VAL A 455 6.06 8.49 -11.20
N LYS A 456 6.35 7.39 -10.52
CA LYS A 456 7.70 6.97 -10.15
C LYS A 456 7.73 5.43 -10.02
N ALA A 457 8.85 4.80 -10.39
CA ALA A 457 9.01 3.36 -10.29
C ALA A 457 10.32 2.93 -9.61
N LEU A 458 11.27 3.85 -9.42
CA LEU A 458 12.60 3.58 -8.87
C LEU A 458 12.89 4.49 -7.68
N TYR A 459 13.48 3.94 -6.61
CA TYR A 459 14.27 4.70 -5.65
C TYR A 459 15.74 4.38 -5.80
N ALA A 460 16.58 5.41 -5.69
CA ALA A 460 18.03 5.28 -5.72
C ALA A 460 18.64 6.10 -4.60
N TYR A 461 19.60 5.51 -3.87
CA TYR A 461 20.32 6.14 -2.76
C TYR A 461 21.82 6.01 -2.98
N TYR A 462 22.57 7.04 -2.67
CA TYR A 462 24.03 6.98 -2.57
C TYR A 462 24.42 6.22 -1.31
N HIS A 463 25.16 5.12 -1.46
CA HIS A 463 25.58 4.31 -0.33
C HIS A 463 26.99 4.71 0.18
N SER A 464 27.96 4.72 -0.72
CA SER A 464 29.36 5.03 -0.43
C SER A 464 30.16 5.25 -1.70
N SER A 465 31.37 5.72 -1.58
CA SER A 465 32.35 5.75 -2.67
C SER A 465 33.75 5.36 -2.17
N ASP A 466 34.57 4.93 -3.11
CA ASP A 466 36.01 4.80 -2.98
C ASP A 466 36.71 5.53 -4.14
N LYS A 467 37.99 5.29 -4.35
CA LYS A 467 38.78 5.96 -5.44
C LYS A 467 38.38 5.52 -6.85
N GLU A 468 37.73 4.39 -6.99
CA GLU A 468 37.48 3.73 -8.27
C GLU A 468 36.00 3.69 -8.63
N ARG A 469 35.11 3.73 -7.64
CA ARG A 469 33.68 3.57 -7.86
C ARG A 469 32.81 4.28 -6.83
N ILE A 470 31.55 4.49 -7.24
CA ILE A 470 30.42 4.85 -6.38
C ILE A 470 29.54 3.61 -6.22
N VAL A 471 29.00 3.40 -5.07
CA VAL A 471 28.00 2.36 -4.80
C VAL A 471 26.64 3.02 -4.60
N LEU A 472 25.67 2.65 -5.41
CA LEU A 472 24.26 3.06 -5.24
C LEU A 472 23.46 1.90 -4.70
N GLU A 473 22.43 2.19 -3.89
CA GLU A 473 21.36 1.28 -3.53
C GLU A 473 20.12 1.64 -4.34
N ILE A 474 19.69 0.72 -5.22
CA ILE A 474 18.58 0.95 -6.14
C ILE A 474 17.46 -0.07 -5.86
N GLY A 475 16.21 0.39 -5.86
CA GLY A 475 15.05 -0.46 -5.55
C GLY A 475 13.86 -0.15 -6.44
N ASN A 476 13.28 -1.20 -7.00
CA ASN A 476 12.03 -1.13 -7.76
C ASN A 476 10.84 -1.02 -6.82
N ILE A 477 9.98 -0.02 -7.04
CA ILE A 477 8.72 0.19 -6.30
C ILE A 477 7.47 -0.12 -7.14
N HIS A 478 7.66 -0.57 -8.38
CA HIS A 478 6.60 -0.93 -9.31
C HIS A 478 6.46 -2.45 -9.46
N GLN A 479 5.28 -2.92 -9.84
CA GLN A 479 5.00 -4.35 -10.04
C GLN A 479 5.50 -4.92 -11.39
N ILE A 480 6.11 -4.10 -12.24
CA ILE A 480 6.80 -4.52 -13.46
C ILE A 480 8.31 -4.46 -13.21
N PRO A 481 9.10 -5.41 -13.72
CA PRO A 481 10.56 -5.32 -13.66
C PRO A 481 11.07 -4.03 -14.30
N ILE A 482 12.18 -3.50 -13.79
CA ILE A 482 12.85 -2.30 -14.30
C ILE A 482 14.20 -2.67 -14.91
N GLU A 483 14.51 -2.08 -16.04
CA GLU A 483 15.84 -2.11 -16.66
C GLU A 483 16.56 -0.79 -16.41
N ILE A 484 17.77 -0.86 -15.84
CA ILE A 484 18.64 0.29 -15.65
C ILE A 484 19.39 0.56 -16.96
N ILE A 485 19.29 1.77 -17.47
CA ILE A 485 19.87 2.17 -18.75
C ILE A 485 21.21 2.88 -18.56
N SER A 486 21.24 3.86 -17.64
CA SER A 486 22.48 4.57 -17.35
C SER A 486 22.47 5.20 -15.95
N VAL A 487 23.65 5.50 -15.44
CA VAL A 487 23.86 6.39 -14.29
C VAL A 487 24.70 7.56 -14.73
N SER A 488 24.24 8.76 -14.39
CA SER A 488 24.90 10.01 -14.78
C SER A 488 25.19 10.89 -13.57
N TYR A 489 26.27 11.65 -13.66
CA TYR A 489 26.54 12.78 -12.78
C TYR A 489 26.34 14.06 -13.60
N MET A 490 25.32 14.85 -13.26
CA MET A 490 24.85 15.95 -14.10
C MET A 490 24.63 15.45 -15.55
N ASP A 491 25.31 16.04 -16.55
CA ASP A 491 25.17 15.67 -17.97
C ASP A 491 26.18 14.59 -18.42
N ARG A 492 27.03 14.09 -17.52
CA ARG A 492 28.04 13.08 -17.83
C ARG A 492 27.60 11.68 -17.46
N VAL A 493 27.51 10.79 -18.42
CA VAL A 493 27.26 9.35 -18.17
C VAL A 493 28.48 8.73 -17.49
N LEU A 494 28.26 8.11 -16.32
CA LEU A 494 29.27 7.39 -15.54
C LEU A 494 29.20 5.88 -15.80
N LEU A 495 28.01 5.35 -15.96
CA LEU A 495 27.74 3.94 -16.21
C LEU A 495 26.71 3.81 -17.32
N GLU A 496 27.01 3.02 -18.33
CA GLU A 496 26.07 2.43 -19.28
C GLU A 496 26.31 0.91 -19.23
N PRO A 497 25.42 0.11 -18.62
CA PRO A 497 25.65 -1.31 -18.43
C PRO A 497 25.76 -2.03 -19.77
N LYS A 498 26.80 -2.87 -19.94
CA LYS A 498 26.97 -3.72 -21.14
C LYS A 498 25.97 -4.87 -21.17
N GLU A 499 25.58 -5.36 -20.03
CA GLU A 499 24.55 -6.37 -19.84
C GLU A 499 23.34 -5.75 -19.15
N LYS A 500 22.12 -6.24 -19.44
CA LYS A 500 20.88 -5.73 -18.83
C LYS A 500 20.96 -5.87 -17.30
N VAL A 501 20.87 -4.74 -16.61
CA VAL A 501 20.71 -4.71 -15.15
C VAL A 501 19.21 -4.62 -14.84
N LEU A 502 18.65 -5.70 -14.35
CA LEU A 502 17.21 -5.82 -14.10
C LEU A 502 16.92 -5.81 -12.59
N LEU A 503 15.95 -5.00 -12.19
CA LEU A 503 15.36 -5.03 -10.86
C LEU A 503 14.05 -5.80 -10.90
N PRO A 504 13.87 -6.81 -10.04
CA PRO A 504 12.64 -7.62 -10.02
C PRO A 504 11.42 -6.77 -9.67
N PRO A 505 10.20 -7.24 -10.02
CA PRO A 505 8.97 -6.56 -9.68
C PRO A 505 8.78 -6.47 -8.16
N LYS A 506 8.20 -5.37 -7.71
CA LYS A 506 7.86 -5.15 -6.29
C LYS A 506 6.67 -6.03 -5.89
N ASN A 507 6.87 -6.87 -4.90
CA ASN A 507 5.76 -7.53 -4.21
C ASN A 507 5.24 -6.63 -3.09
N TYR A 508 3.93 -6.31 -3.09
CA TYR A 508 3.34 -5.41 -2.09
C TYR A 508 3.34 -5.96 -0.67
N SER A 509 3.40 -7.27 -0.50
CA SER A 509 3.45 -7.91 0.83
C SER A 509 4.81 -7.77 1.53
N HIS A 510 5.86 -7.33 0.83
CA HIS A 510 7.21 -7.19 1.37
C HIS A 510 7.73 -5.77 1.22
N PRO A 511 8.65 -5.29 2.08
CA PRO A 511 9.38 -4.04 1.85
C PRO A 511 10.13 -4.02 0.51
N VAL A 512 10.51 -2.84 0.06
CA VAL A 512 11.34 -2.69 -1.15
C VAL A 512 12.68 -3.38 -0.93
N HIS A 513 13.06 -4.22 -1.90
CA HIS A 513 14.39 -4.83 -1.92
C HIS A 513 15.35 -3.92 -2.67
N TYR A 514 16.37 -3.43 -1.96
CA TYR A 514 17.41 -2.62 -2.55
C TYR A 514 18.62 -3.48 -2.94
N GLN A 515 19.12 -3.26 -4.15
CA GLN A 515 20.32 -3.92 -4.68
C GLN A 515 21.44 -2.90 -4.80
N LYS A 516 22.68 -3.33 -4.58
CA LYS A 516 23.87 -2.49 -4.79
C LYS A 516 24.23 -2.47 -6.27
N LEU A 517 24.47 -1.28 -6.79
CA LEU A 517 24.94 -1.03 -8.13
C LEU A 517 26.28 -0.30 -8.05
N ASP A 518 27.32 -0.95 -8.54
CA ASP A 518 28.66 -0.35 -8.67
C ASP A 518 28.72 0.53 -9.91
N VAL A 519 29.08 1.79 -9.72
CA VAL A 519 29.21 2.79 -10.77
C VAL A 519 30.68 3.22 -10.84
N PRO A 520 31.42 2.89 -11.91
CA PRO A 520 32.82 3.21 -12.01
C PRO A 520 33.07 4.73 -12.08
N LEU A 521 34.07 5.20 -11.39
CA LEU A 521 34.53 6.58 -11.48
C LEU A 521 35.54 6.73 -12.62
N PRO A 522 35.34 7.67 -13.54
CA PRO A 522 36.32 7.96 -14.58
C PRO A 522 37.63 8.41 -13.96
N VAL A 523 38.76 7.94 -14.54
CA VAL A 523 40.09 8.34 -14.11
C VAL A 523 40.22 9.87 -14.14
N GLY A 524 40.67 10.46 -13.03
CA GLY A 524 40.85 11.91 -12.90
C GLY A 524 39.59 12.72 -12.55
N LEU A 525 38.46 12.09 -12.29
CA LEU A 525 37.31 12.79 -11.73
C LEU A 525 37.48 12.86 -10.20
N PRO A 526 37.74 14.04 -9.61
CA PRO A 526 37.78 14.19 -8.18
C PRO A 526 36.33 13.97 -7.64
N TRP A 527 36.16 13.02 -6.77
CA TRP A 527 34.84 12.70 -6.19
C TRP A 527 34.81 13.03 -4.70
N SER A 528 33.74 13.63 -4.26
CA SER A 528 33.39 13.79 -2.85
C SER A 528 31.91 13.45 -2.62
N ASP A 529 31.56 13.05 -1.42
CA ASP A 529 30.17 12.66 -1.09
C ASP A 529 29.16 13.79 -1.33
N SER A 530 29.56 15.05 -1.22
CA SER A 530 28.73 16.20 -1.52
C SER A 530 28.27 16.26 -2.99
N MET A 531 29.03 15.63 -3.90
CA MET A 531 28.71 15.55 -5.33
C MET A 531 27.55 14.56 -5.61
N ALA A 532 27.21 13.69 -4.66
CA ALA A 532 26.11 12.71 -4.80
C ALA A 532 24.76 13.36 -5.15
N ARG A 533 24.55 14.63 -4.81
CA ARG A 533 23.36 15.41 -5.19
C ARG A 533 23.17 15.59 -6.70
N GLY A 534 24.22 15.46 -7.47
CA GLY A 534 24.19 15.57 -8.93
C GLY A 534 23.98 14.24 -9.66
N LEU A 535 23.82 13.12 -8.93
CA LEU A 535 23.61 11.81 -9.53
C LEU A 535 22.17 11.59 -9.96
N SER A 536 22.01 10.92 -11.10
CA SER A 536 20.72 10.47 -11.61
C SER A 536 20.83 9.07 -12.22
N VAL A 537 19.72 8.33 -12.17
CA VAL A 537 19.60 7.01 -12.77
C VAL A 537 18.55 7.07 -13.86
N GLN A 538 18.91 6.69 -15.08
CA GLN A 538 17.98 6.51 -16.18
C GLN A 538 17.55 5.05 -16.28
N TYR A 539 16.26 4.81 -16.41
CA TYR A 539 15.67 3.49 -16.44
C TYR A 539 14.43 3.44 -17.33
N ARG A 540 13.95 2.22 -17.60
CA ARG A 540 12.63 1.97 -18.20
C ARG A 540 11.93 0.79 -17.52
N LEU A 541 10.62 0.71 -17.65
CA LEU A 541 9.90 -0.53 -17.36
C LEU A 541 10.28 -1.55 -18.43
N LEU A 542 10.59 -2.77 -18.02
CA LEU A 542 10.99 -3.83 -18.94
C LEU A 542 9.89 -4.06 -19.99
N GLY A 543 10.23 -4.02 -21.26
CA GLY A 543 9.30 -4.14 -22.40
C GLY A 543 8.70 -2.82 -22.88
N THR A 544 9.05 -1.67 -22.30
CA THR A 544 8.67 -0.34 -22.82
C THR A 544 9.89 0.37 -23.42
N ASP A 545 9.65 1.27 -24.38
CA ASP A 545 10.71 2.14 -24.93
C ASP A 545 10.87 3.46 -24.18
N ARG A 546 9.98 3.74 -23.22
CA ARG A 546 9.94 5.01 -22.51
C ARG A 546 11.00 5.10 -21.44
N LEU A 547 11.97 5.97 -21.66
CA LEU A 547 13.01 6.30 -20.69
C LEU A 547 12.49 7.24 -19.61
N ARG A 548 12.95 7.01 -18.38
CA ARG A 548 12.65 7.79 -17.18
C ARG A 548 13.93 8.08 -16.42
N THR A 549 14.00 9.22 -15.75
CA THR A 549 15.16 9.61 -14.97
C THR A 549 14.76 9.94 -13.56
N GLU A 550 15.48 9.39 -12.58
CA GLU A 550 15.30 9.67 -11.15
C GLU A 550 16.58 10.20 -10.55
N THR A 551 16.43 11.19 -9.66
CA THR A 551 17.54 11.70 -8.87
C THR A 551 17.91 10.72 -7.76
N VAL A 552 19.20 10.63 -7.46
CA VAL A 552 19.73 9.82 -6.35
C VAL A 552 19.65 10.61 -5.05
N PHE A 553 19.11 10.04 -3.99
CA PHE A 553 19.21 10.61 -2.65
C PHE A 553 20.67 10.60 -2.20
N PRO A 554 21.25 11.73 -1.77
CA PRO A 554 22.68 11.85 -1.49
C PRO A 554 23.09 11.29 -0.11
N TRP A 555 22.41 10.25 0.37
CA TRP A 555 22.70 9.54 1.62
C TRP A 555 22.31 8.06 1.49
N PRO A 556 22.86 7.17 2.33
CA PRO A 556 22.50 5.76 2.36
C PRO A 556 21.05 5.56 2.82
N TYR A 557 20.34 4.58 2.24
CA TYR A 557 19.02 4.17 2.71
C TYR A 557 19.10 3.51 4.09
N LEU A 558 20.04 2.61 4.27
CA LEU A 558 20.32 1.95 5.53
C LEU A 558 21.78 2.17 5.92
N ASN A 559 21.99 2.46 7.19
CA ASN A 559 23.30 2.47 7.78
C ASN A 559 23.28 1.61 9.06
N ASP A 560 23.52 0.31 8.89
CA ASP A 560 23.46 -0.67 9.97
C ASP A 560 24.47 -0.35 11.09
N THR A 561 25.57 0.38 10.77
CA THR A 561 26.58 0.76 11.77
C THR A 561 26.06 1.76 12.79
N LEU A 562 25.10 2.62 12.40
CA LEU A 562 24.47 3.58 13.32
C LEU A 562 23.63 2.87 14.37
N ILE A 563 22.87 1.84 13.98
CA ILE A 563 22.05 1.05 14.92
C ILE A 563 22.93 0.16 15.79
N ALA A 564 23.96 -0.47 15.23
CA ALA A 564 24.86 -1.33 15.96
C ALA A 564 25.65 -0.58 17.06
N LYS A 565 25.92 0.71 16.84
CA LYS A 565 26.62 1.60 17.80
C LYS A 565 25.66 2.33 18.75
N ASP A 566 24.35 2.19 18.58
CA ASP A 566 23.37 2.90 19.38
C ASP A 566 23.40 2.40 20.84
N VAL A 567 23.76 3.29 21.75
CA VAL A 567 23.89 3.03 23.18
C VAL A 567 22.60 2.48 23.82
N PHE A 568 21.42 2.87 23.31
CA PHE A 568 20.13 2.40 23.84
C PHE A 568 19.80 0.95 23.45
N ARG A 569 20.54 0.38 22.51
CA ARG A 569 20.36 -1.01 22.05
C ARG A 569 21.44 -1.95 22.57
N ARG A 570 22.39 -1.40 23.33
CA ARG A 570 23.39 -2.21 24.05
C ARG A 570 22.77 -2.86 25.27
N ALA A 571 23.13 -4.10 25.54
CA ALA A 571 22.72 -4.77 26.77
C ALA A 571 23.38 -4.12 28.00
N PRO A 572 22.64 -3.91 29.11
CA PRO A 572 23.24 -3.51 30.36
C PRO A 572 24.24 -4.58 30.85
N HIS A 573 25.38 -4.15 31.37
CA HIS A 573 26.45 -5.04 31.82
C HIS A 573 26.90 -4.76 33.26
N VAL A 574 25.97 -4.38 34.14
CA VAL A 574 26.21 -4.01 35.55
C VAL A 574 26.87 -5.11 36.40
N ASN A 575 26.64 -6.38 36.07
CA ASN A 575 27.20 -7.52 36.80
C ASN A 575 28.68 -7.81 36.47
N GLU A 576 29.22 -7.19 35.44
CA GLU A 576 30.59 -7.40 34.96
C GLU A 576 31.58 -6.38 35.56
N SER A 577 31.10 -5.44 36.37
CA SER A 577 31.88 -4.33 36.90
C SER A 577 32.19 -4.53 38.38
N ASP A 578 33.48 -4.62 38.72
CA ASP A 578 33.94 -4.67 40.10
C ASP A 578 33.58 -3.44 40.94
N MET A 579 33.31 -2.34 40.29
CA MET A 579 32.91 -1.06 40.88
C MET A 579 31.46 -1.11 41.42
N LEU A 580 30.66 -2.08 41.00
CA LEU A 580 29.24 -2.16 41.33
C LEU A 580 28.92 -3.40 42.20
N MET A 581 27.85 -3.30 42.96
CA MET A 581 27.24 -4.39 43.70
C MET A 581 25.74 -4.36 43.46
N VAL A 582 25.17 -5.44 42.92
CA VAL A 582 23.77 -5.57 42.64
C VAL A 582 23.04 -6.30 43.74
N ASP A 583 22.05 -5.69 44.34
CA ASP A 583 21.10 -6.32 45.26
C ASP A 583 19.76 -6.56 44.60
N GLU A 584 19.56 -7.77 44.13
CA GLU A 584 18.32 -8.18 43.45
C GLU A 584 17.08 -8.16 44.35
N LYS A 585 17.24 -8.30 45.68
CA LYS A 585 16.11 -8.32 46.62
C LYS A 585 15.51 -6.93 46.79
N THR A 586 16.40 -5.93 46.94
CA THR A 586 15.96 -4.54 47.13
C THR A 586 15.93 -3.75 45.84
N LYS A 587 16.31 -4.37 44.71
CA LYS A 587 16.40 -3.70 43.38
C LYS A 587 17.31 -2.46 43.44
N LYS A 588 18.45 -2.57 44.09
CA LYS A 588 19.44 -1.51 44.18
C LYS A 588 20.77 -1.94 43.57
N ILE A 589 21.45 -1.00 42.95
CA ILE A 589 22.79 -1.13 42.41
C ILE A 589 23.67 -0.10 43.18
N TYR A 590 24.64 -0.55 43.91
CA TYR A 590 25.52 0.28 44.73
C TYR A 590 26.86 0.48 44.04
N PHE A 591 27.33 1.72 43.95
CA PHE A 591 28.78 1.95 43.79
C PHE A 591 29.51 1.54 45.07
N ARG A 592 30.54 0.72 44.93
CA ARG A 592 31.44 0.43 46.07
C ARG A 592 32.26 1.66 46.43
N SER A 593 32.46 1.92 47.72
CA SER A 593 33.33 3.01 48.19
C SER A 593 34.75 2.88 47.63
N GLY A 594 35.39 4.01 47.32
CA GLY A 594 36.76 4.06 46.80
C GLY A 594 36.87 4.83 45.47
N GLN A 595 38.06 4.74 44.86
CA GLN A 595 38.38 5.41 43.59
C GLN A 595 38.29 4.42 42.43
N TRP A 596 37.50 4.74 41.42
CA TRP A 596 37.21 3.90 40.27
C TRP A 596 37.52 4.64 38.97
N SER A 597 37.92 3.90 37.94
CA SER A 597 38.07 4.42 36.59
C SER A 597 37.04 3.78 35.67
N LEU A 598 36.20 4.58 35.03
CA LEU A 598 35.22 4.15 34.06
C LEU A 598 35.74 4.52 32.65
N GLU A 599 36.12 3.52 31.86
CA GLU A 599 36.67 3.68 30.52
C GLU A 599 35.72 3.16 29.40
N GLN A 600 34.57 2.63 29.78
CA GLN A 600 33.47 2.18 28.90
C GLN A 600 32.16 2.70 29.46
N ASP A 601 31.15 2.81 28.58
CA ASP A 601 29.84 3.29 29.01
C ASP A 601 29.24 2.38 30.08
N LEU A 602 28.63 2.97 31.09
CA LEU A 602 27.86 2.28 32.11
C LEU A 602 26.36 2.48 31.85
N ILE A 603 25.65 1.40 31.52
CA ILE A 603 24.21 1.41 31.28
C ILE A 603 23.49 0.71 32.41
N ILE A 604 22.66 1.44 33.14
CA ILE A 604 21.84 0.94 34.25
C ILE A 604 20.41 0.67 33.74
N PRO A 605 19.93 -0.58 33.87
CA PRO A 605 18.60 -0.93 33.38
C PRO A 605 17.49 -0.30 34.23
N LYS A 606 16.28 -0.29 33.70
CA LYS A 606 15.07 0.13 34.40
C LYS A 606 14.71 -0.86 35.54
N GLY A 607 14.11 -0.31 36.59
CA GLY A 607 13.57 -1.11 37.69
C GLY A 607 14.53 -1.31 38.86
N TYR A 608 15.64 -0.58 38.87
CA TYR A 608 16.57 -0.50 40.01
C TYR A 608 16.60 0.91 40.60
N ARG A 609 17.45 1.12 41.57
CA ARG A 609 17.89 2.42 42.07
C ARG A 609 19.41 2.41 42.12
N LEU A 610 20.06 3.33 41.43
CA LEU A 610 21.52 3.45 41.47
C LEU A 610 21.93 4.27 42.72
N VAL A 611 22.79 3.71 43.58
CA VAL A 611 23.16 4.29 44.87
C VAL A 611 24.66 4.55 44.94
N ALA A 612 25.04 5.73 45.40
CA ALA A 612 26.41 6.06 45.77
C ALA A 612 26.41 6.74 47.16
N GLU A 613 27.33 6.32 48.02
CA GLU A 613 27.51 6.90 49.35
C GLU A 613 28.83 7.67 49.42
N GLY A 614 29.01 8.47 50.45
CA GLY A 614 30.23 9.26 50.64
C GLY A 614 31.52 8.45 50.46
N GLY A 615 32.51 9.05 49.78
CA GLY A 615 33.77 8.41 49.44
C GLY A 615 33.81 7.65 48.09
N VAL A 616 32.71 7.58 47.38
CA VAL A 616 32.72 7.09 46.01
C VAL A 616 33.29 8.17 45.08
N GLN A 617 34.35 7.81 44.34
CA GLN A 617 34.97 8.67 43.33
C GLN A 617 35.07 7.92 42.01
N VAL A 618 34.41 8.41 40.96
CA VAL A 618 34.40 7.79 39.62
C VAL A 618 35.05 8.73 38.61
N ASN A 619 36.16 8.29 38.05
CA ASN A 619 36.91 8.99 37.01
C ASN A 619 36.50 8.47 35.64
N LEU A 620 35.73 9.26 34.91
CA LEU A 620 35.27 8.94 33.56
C LEU A 620 36.37 9.31 32.56
N LYS A 621 36.79 8.37 31.74
CA LYS A 621 37.83 8.51 30.71
C LYS A 621 37.38 7.93 29.36
N LYS A 622 38.14 8.23 28.30
CA LYS A 622 37.91 7.68 26.95
C LYS A 622 36.45 7.84 26.46
N ALA A 623 35.88 9.00 26.74
CA ALA A 623 34.49 9.34 26.37
C ALA A 623 33.43 8.44 27.04
N ALA A 624 33.77 7.76 28.15
CA ALA A 624 32.81 6.97 28.91
C ALA A 624 31.75 7.87 29.56
N LYS A 625 30.54 7.34 29.62
CA LYS A 625 29.34 8.01 30.16
C LYS A 625 28.52 7.04 31.01
N ILE A 626 27.71 7.61 31.91
CA ILE A 626 26.72 6.85 32.69
C ILE A 626 25.34 7.15 32.17
N ILE A 627 24.63 6.12 31.71
CA ILE A 627 23.23 6.21 31.28
C ILE A 627 22.39 5.35 32.22
N THR A 628 21.41 5.93 32.85
CA THR A 628 20.53 5.18 33.74
C THR A 628 19.05 5.41 33.40
N PHE A 629 18.33 4.31 33.31
CA PHE A 629 16.86 4.27 33.19
C PHE A 629 16.20 4.07 34.59
N SER A 630 16.97 4.22 35.64
CA SER A 630 16.55 4.09 37.01
C SER A 630 16.90 5.37 37.77
N PRO A 631 16.15 5.71 38.83
CA PRO A 631 16.47 6.87 39.67
C PRO A 631 17.81 6.67 40.41
N VAL A 632 18.49 7.77 40.66
CA VAL A 632 19.73 7.77 41.40
C VAL A 632 19.53 8.27 42.85
N THR A 633 20.31 7.73 43.80
CA THR A 633 20.39 8.23 45.15
C THR A 633 21.87 8.32 45.53
N PHE A 634 22.44 9.52 45.41
CA PHE A 634 23.84 9.78 45.71
C PHE A 634 23.90 10.70 46.94
N ILE A 635 24.46 10.19 48.03
CA ILE A 635 24.48 10.89 49.31
C ILE A 635 25.89 10.89 49.86
N GLY A 636 26.54 12.04 49.87
CA GLY A 636 27.79 12.28 50.52
C GLY A 636 27.66 13.13 51.80
N SER A 637 28.76 13.68 52.25
CA SER A 637 28.85 14.74 53.26
C SER A 637 29.87 15.80 52.82
N GLU A 638 29.94 16.90 53.53
CA GLU A 638 30.92 17.96 53.23
C GLU A 638 32.36 17.44 53.29
N GLU A 639 32.67 16.59 54.26
CA GLU A 639 33.99 15.99 54.43
C GLU A 639 34.24 14.81 53.49
N ASN A 640 33.19 14.15 53.03
CA ASN A 640 33.30 12.95 52.23
C ASN A 640 32.27 12.92 51.08
N PRO A 641 32.39 13.80 50.08
CA PRO A 641 31.45 13.89 48.99
C PRO A 641 31.53 12.70 48.02
N VAL A 642 30.46 12.50 47.24
CA VAL A 642 30.47 11.64 46.05
C VAL A 642 31.01 12.44 44.87
N ARG A 643 31.97 11.89 44.11
CA ARG A 643 32.61 12.63 43.00
C ARG A 643 32.53 11.85 41.69
N PHE A 644 32.08 12.54 40.66
CA PHE A 644 32.15 12.13 39.25
C PHE A 644 33.02 13.14 38.51
N TYR A 645 34.13 12.71 37.95
CA TYR A 645 35.07 13.65 37.32
C TYR A 645 35.79 13.02 36.13
N SER A 646 36.43 13.86 35.31
CA SER A 646 37.24 13.39 34.20
C SER A 646 38.66 13.96 34.29
N SER A 647 39.64 13.11 34.54
CA SER A 647 41.04 13.53 34.66
C SER A 647 41.74 13.78 33.34
N ASP A 648 41.23 13.19 32.26
CA ASP A 648 41.69 13.37 30.86
C ASP A 648 40.80 14.32 30.04
N ALA A 649 39.79 14.92 30.69
CA ALA A 649 38.82 15.80 30.08
C ALA A 649 38.00 15.17 28.93
N SER A 650 37.95 13.83 28.80
CA SER A 650 37.18 13.12 27.79
C SER A 650 35.86 12.55 28.30
N GLY A 651 35.68 12.44 29.62
CA GLY A 651 34.48 11.84 30.22
C GLY A 651 33.19 12.59 29.92
N GLN A 652 32.15 11.85 29.55
CA GLN A 652 30.88 12.38 29.05
C GLN A 652 29.74 12.40 30.09
N GLY A 653 30.00 12.51 31.32
CA GLY A 653 29.03 12.77 32.38
C GLY A 653 27.91 11.71 32.50
N MET A 654 26.68 12.16 32.83
CA MET A 654 25.60 11.27 33.23
C MET A 654 24.25 11.70 32.66
N ALA A 655 23.45 10.72 32.20
CA ALA A 655 22.06 10.92 31.82
C ALA A 655 21.13 10.01 32.63
N VAL A 656 20.10 10.60 33.25
CA VAL A 656 19.01 9.90 33.96
C VAL A 656 17.75 10.06 33.08
N LEU A 657 17.27 8.95 32.52
CA LEU A 657 16.27 8.95 31.47
C LEU A 657 15.01 8.17 31.90
N ALA A 658 13.86 8.85 31.87
CA ALA A 658 12.55 8.27 32.17
C ALA A 658 12.53 7.36 33.43
N SER A 659 13.14 7.83 34.52
CA SER A 659 13.36 7.03 35.75
C SER A 659 12.08 6.73 36.54
N GLY A 660 11.01 7.49 36.30
CA GLY A 660 9.66 7.32 36.92
C GLY A 660 9.59 7.72 38.40
N GLU A 661 10.70 7.71 39.13
CA GLU A 661 10.81 8.10 40.53
C GLU A 661 11.81 9.25 40.70
N ARG A 662 11.68 9.95 41.84
CA ARG A 662 12.58 11.06 42.16
C ARG A 662 14.00 10.58 42.48
N SER A 663 14.96 11.18 41.82
CA SER A 663 16.38 11.08 42.13
C SER A 663 16.76 12.05 43.27
N VAL A 664 17.76 11.70 44.04
CA VAL A 664 18.29 12.50 45.17
C VAL A 664 19.81 12.61 45.08
N LEU A 665 20.32 13.84 45.05
CA LEU A 665 21.75 14.14 45.09
C LEU A 665 22.00 15.07 46.28
N ASP A 666 22.89 14.66 47.17
CA ASP A 666 23.32 15.49 48.30
C ASP A 666 24.83 15.38 48.47
N TYR A 667 25.55 16.48 48.45
CA TYR A 667 27.04 16.54 48.47
C TYR A 667 27.64 15.70 47.31
N VAL A 668 27.21 15.98 46.09
CA VAL A 668 27.72 15.31 44.85
C VAL A 668 28.43 16.32 43.97
N TYR A 669 29.65 16.02 43.55
CA TYR A 669 30.46 16.91 42.73
C TYR A 669 30.68 16.34 41.34
N PHE A 670 30.34 17.12 40.32
CA PHE A 670 30.50 16.83 38.89
C PHE A 670 31.55 17.78 38.32
N ASP A 671 32.71 17.26 37.96
CA ASP A 671 33.86 18.09 37.61
C ASP A 671 34.51 17.67 36.27
N HIS A 672 34.80 18.62 35.38
CA HIS A 672 35.45 18.45 34.07
C HIS A 672 34.75 17.47 33.14
N LEU A 673 33.44 17.32 33.22
CA LEU A 673 32.67 16.43 32.39
C LEU A 673 32.16 17.16 31.12
N SER A 674 32.02 16.41 30.03
CA SER A 674 31.31 16.85 28.81
C SER A 674 29.92 16.19 28.72
N ASN A 675 29.15 16.57 27.73
CA ASN A 675 27.80 16.00 27.48
C ASN A 675 27.87 14.58 26.92
N PRO A 676 27.00 13.66 27.36
CA PRO A 676 26.82 12.37 26.74
C PRO A 676 26.46 12.45 25.25
N SER A 677 27.24 11.78 24.40
CA SER A 677 27.05 11.75 22.96
C SER A 677 27.62 10.49 22.33
N GLU A 678 26.98 10.00 21.25
CA GLU A 678 27.52 8.92 20.42
C GLU A 678 26.79 8.86 19.07
N GLY A 679 27.55 8.91 17.99
CA GLY A 679 26.97 8.92 16.64
C GLY A 679 26.05 10.13 16.42
N GLY A 680 24.77 9.87 16.14
CA GLY A 680 23.76 10.91 15.98
C GLY A 680 23.01 11.30 17.27
N TRP A 681 23.27 10.62 18.37
CA TRP A 681 22.68 10.93 19.67
C TRP A 681 23.59 11.89 20.45
N ASN A 682 23.03 12.99 20.92
CA ASN A 682 23.76 14.02 21.62
C ASN A 682 22.84 14.71 22.61
N LEU A 683 23.26 14.80 23.89
CA LEU A 683 22.62 15.62 24.91
C LEU A 683 23.37 16.95 25.06
N THR A 684 22.75 17.97 25.62
CA THR A 684 23.36 19.27 25.87
C THR A 684 24.04 19.34 27.25
N GLY A 685 23.43 18.67 28.23
CA GLY A 685 23.92 18.69 29.64
C GLY A 685 25.04 17.68 29.93
N ALA A 686 26.09 18.09 30.68
CA ALA A 686 27.02 17.15 31.26
C ALA A 686 26.31 16.21 32.25
N VAL A 687 25.31 16.71 32.95
CA VAL A 687 24.37 15.95 33.74
C VAL A 687 22.97 16.28 33.27
N THR A 688 22.23 15.28 32.76
CA THR A 688 20.90 15.47 32.22
C THR A 688 19.87 14.63 32.98
N PHE A 689 18.72 15.25 33.31
CA PHE A 689 17.52 14.58 33.79
C PHE A 689 16.40 14.77 32.81
N TYR A 690 16.01 13.73 32.07
CA TYR A 690 14.92 13.72 31.13
C TYR A 690 13.75 12.90 31.66
N GLU A 691 12.57 13.49 31.81
CA GLU A 691 11.39 12.83 32.42
C GLU A 691 11.73 12.11 33.73
N SER A 692 12.59 12.76 34.52
CA SER A 692 13.22 12.16 35.72
C SER A 692 13.27 13.20 36.83
N PRO A 693 12.29 13.24 37.76
CA PRO A 693 12.27 14.22 38.83
C PRO A 693 13.53 14.16 39.72
N VAL A 694 14.04 15.30 40.19
CA VAL A 694 15.27 15.34 40.95
C VAL A 694 15.24 16.33 42.09
N LYS A 695 15.92 15.97 43.22
CA LYS A 695 16.31 16.87 44.30
C LYS A 695 17.84 16.92 44.37
N ILE A 696 18.39 18.13 44.29
CA ILE A 696 19.82 18.43 44.30
C ILE A 696 20.11 19.35 45.47
N THR A 697 21.01 18.95 46.39
CA THR A 697 21.32 19.71 47.60
C THR A 697 22.81 19.70 47.83
N HIS A 698 23.44 20.81 48.20
CA HIS A 698 24.88 20.95 48.50
C HIS A 698 25.80 20.36 47.40
N CYS A 699 25.37 20.42 46.12
CA CYS A 699 26.12 19.86 45.00
C CYS A 699 27.02 20.90 44.33
N GLN A 700 28.00 20.40 43.55
CA GLN A 700 28.86 21.26 42.76
C GLN A 700 28.96 20.75 41.31
N PHE A 701 28.79 21.69 40.37
CA PHE A 701 28.98 21.49 38.93
C PHE A 701 30.09 22.41 38.48
N THR A 702 31.30 21.86 38.28
CA THR A 702 32.50 22.67 38.10
C THR A 702 33.26 22.30 36.83
N ARG A 703 33.72 23.30 36.09
CA ARG A 703 34.56 23.16 34.90
C ARG A 703 34.00 22.22 33.83
N ASN A 704 32.69 22.03 33.79
CA ASN A 704 32.05 21.17 32.83
C ASN A 704 32.16 21.76 31.39
N ARG A 705 32.38 20.88 30.44
CA ARG A 705 32.73 21.23 29.02
C ARG A 705 31.61 20.84 28.06
N SER A 706 30.41 21.10 28.45
CA SER A 706 29.16 20.87 27.73
C SER A 706 28.48 22.19 27.38
N GLU A 707 27.42 22.13 26.60
CA GLU A 707 26.54 23.26 26.39
C GLU A 707 25.89 23.68 27.73
N ASP A 708 25.41 22.70 28.52
CA ASP A 708 24.88 22.94 29.87
C ASP A 708 25.65 22.11 30.89
N ALA A 709 25.99 22.67 32.08
CA ALA A 709 26.56 21.85 33.12
C ALA A 709 25.50 20.92 33.74
N LEU A 710 24.28 21.41 33.90
CA LEU A 710 23.09 20.66 34.29
C LEU A 710 21.92 21.01 33.37
N ASN A 711 21.33 20.00 32.75
CA ASN A 711 20.10 20.18 31.92
C ASN A 711 18.95 19.35 32.51
N ILE A 712 17.77 19.94 32.69
CA ILE A 712 16.57 19.28 33.21
C ILE A 712 15.41 19.47 32.23
N VAL A 713 14.93 18.36 31.67
CA VAL A 713 13.92 18.38 30.62
C VAL A 713 12.67 17.63 31.06
N ARG A 714 11.48 18.25 30.93
CA ARG A 714 10.18 17.63 31.25
C ARG A 714 10.15 16.98 32.63
N SER A 715 10.72 17.63 33.65
CA SER A 715 10.91 17.06 34.97
C SER A 715 10.65 18.07 36.09
N ASP A 716 10.16 17.59 37.24
CA ASP A 716 10.10 18.41 38.45
C ASP A 716 11.47 18.42 39.16
N PHE A 717 11.92 19.60 39.55
CA PHE A 717 13.22 19.72 40.23
C PHE A 717 13.18 20.61 41.48
N ASN A 718 14.12 20.34 42.39
CA ASN A 718 14.38 21.16 43.57
C ASN A 718 15.90 21.24 43.79
N ILE A 719 16.47 22.41 43.57
CA ILE A 719 17.93 22.66 43.72
C ILE A 719 18.12 23.61 44.88
N SER A 720 19.05 23.27 45.79
CA SER A 720 19.40 24.16 46.90
C SER A 720 20.85 24.06 47.28
N HIS A 721 21.44 25.14 47.83
CA HIS A 721 22.82 25.21 48.33
C HIS A 721 23.84 24.69 47.31
N THR A 722 23.61 24.92 46.01
CA THR A 722 24.40 24.31 44.94
C THR A 722 25.28 25.35 44.24
N LEU A 723 26.51 24.96 43.93
CA LEU A 723 27.49 25.77 43.24
C LEU A 723 27.63 25.33 41.76
N PHE A 724 27.49 26.26 40.88
CA PHE A 724 27.89 26.13 39.46
C PHE A 724 29.10 27.06 39.23
N SER A 725 30.21 26.53 38.72
CA SER A 725 31.36 27.38 38.48
C SER A 725 32.23 26.95 37.30
N GLU A 726 32.82 27.91 36.65
CA GLU A 726 33.78 27.74 35.54
C GLU A 726 33.20 26.86 34.40
N THR A 727 31.94 26.98 34.11
CA THR A 727 31.30 26.23 33.01
C THR A 727 31.72 26.78 31.65
N THR A 728 31.82 25.93 30.63
CA THR A 728 32.21 26.37 29.28
C THR A 728 31.10 27.18 28.57
N SER A 729 29.85 26.85 28.82
CA SER A 729 28.68 27.55 28.31
C SER A 729 27.67 27.72 29.45
N ASP A 730 26.40 27.25 29.29
CA ASP A 730 25.37 27.46 30.31
C ASP A 730 25.61 26.67 31.57
N ALA A 731 25.32 27.27 32.71
CA ALA A 731 25.47 26.57 33.96
C ALA A 731 24.25 25.68 34.26
N PHE A 732 23.08 26.22 34.13
CA PHE A 732 21.81 25.50 34.30
C PHE A 732 20.86 25.82 33.17
N ASP A 733 20.37 24.78 32.50
CA ASP A 733 19.29 24.87 31.51
C ASP A 733 18.11 24.00 31.92
N SER A 734 16.91 24.46 31.63
CA SER A 734 15.68 23.72 31.92
C SER A 734 14.60 23.93 30.90
N ASP A 735 14.16 22.80 30.30
CA ASP A 735 13.12 22.79 29.27
C ASP A 735 11.84 22.12 29.76
N PHE A 736 10.68 22.82 29.56
CA PHE A 736 9.35 22.26 29.80
C PHE A 736 9.16 21.65 31.20
N SER A 737 9.79 22.24 32.20
CA SER A 737 9.94 21.70 33.54
C SER A 737 9.24 22.57 34.60
N LYS A 738 9.24 22.09 35.84
CA LYS A 738 8.76 22.89 36.97
C LYS A 738 9.67 22.67 38.18
N GLY A 739 10.05 23.77 38.85
CA GLY A 739 10.89 23.59 40.01
C GLY A 739 11.26 24.86 40.76
N GLN A 740 12.30 24.72 41.61
CA GLN A 740 12.83 25.83 42.36
C GLN A 740 14.35 25.72 42.54
N ILE A 741 15.03 26.88 42.64
CA ILE A 741 16.44 26.99 42.94
C ILE A 741 16.59 27.96 44.14
N ILE A 742 17.20 27.49 45.20
CA ILE A 742 17.30 28.22 46.48
C ILE A 742 18.75 28.28 46.92
N GLU A 743 19.20 29.43 47.47
CA GLU A 743 20.51 29.63 48.12
C GLU A 743 21.67 29.05 47.28
N SER A 744 21.70 29.32 46.02
CA SER A 744 22.65 28.74 45.07
C SER A 744 23.48 29.83 44.37
N SER A 745 24.67 29.44 43.91
CA SER A 745 25.66 30.38 43.37
C SER A 745 26.12 29.94 41.97
N PHE A 746 26.26 30.91 41.07
CA PHE A 746 26.73 30.76 39.70
C PHE A 746 27.94 31.66 39.48
N ILE A 747 29.11 31.09 39.26
CA ILE A 747 30.37 31.81 39.21
C ILE A 747 31.16 31.49 37.93
N HIS A 748 31.47 32.53 37.15
CA HIS A 748 32.21 32.37 35.89
C HIS A 748 31.59 31.35 34.93
N CYS A 749 30.31 31.58 34.60
CA CYS A 749 29.61 30.82 33.58
C CYS A 749 29.99 31.30 32.17
N GLY A 750 30.31 30.41 31.25
CA GLY A 750 30.80 30.76 29.93
C GLY A 750 29.74 31.41 29.04
N ASN A 751 28.46 31.14 29.28
CA ASN A 751 27.32 31.76 28.61
C ASN A 751 26.26 32.22 29.64
N ASP A 752 25.09 31.57 29.74
CA ASP A 752 24.03 31.91 30.67
C ASP A 752 24.20 31.22 32.04
N ALA A 753 23.86 31.89 33.14
CA ALA A 753 23.86 31.26 34.45
C ALA A 753 22.60 30.39 34.63
N VAL A 754 21.42 30.93 34.33
CA VAL A 754 20.13 30.22 34.36
C VAL A 754 19.42 30.50 33.08
N ASP A 755 19.25 29.50 32.21
CA ASP A 755 18.38 29.56 31.02
C ASP A 755 17.15 28.66 31.22
N VAL A 756 15.98 29.14 30.87
CA VAL A 756 14.75 28.36 30.97
C VAL A 756 13.85 28.54 29.74
N SER A 757 13.32 27.44 29.24
CA SER A 757 12.41 27.41 28.11
C SER A 757 11.15 26.60 28.44
N GLY A 758 9.96 27.22 28.30
CA GLY A 758 8.69 26.57 28.62
C GLY A 758 8.57 26.09 30.08
N THR A 759 9.34 26.68 30.99
CA THR A 759 9.54 26.21 32.36
C THR A 759 8.88 27.16 33.38
N ASN A 760 8.31 26.56 34.45
CA ASN A 760 7.80 27.33 35.61
C ASN A 760 8.78 27.15 36.79
N VAL A 761 9.45 28.26 37.15
CA VAL A 761 10.54 28.19 38.17
C VAL A 761 10.46 29.30 39.20
N THR A 762 10.79 28.97 40.45
CA THR A 762 10.99 29.92 41.53
C THR A 762 12.45 30.00 41.92
N LEU A 763 13.04 31.15 41.93
CA LEU A 763 14.40 31.44 42.39
C LEU A 763 14.36 32.16 43.74
N ASN A 764 15.18 31.77 44.68
CA ASN A 764 15.31 32.46 45.97
C ASN A 764 16.74 32.54 46.47
N GLN A 765 17.24 33.71 46.79
CA GLN A 765 18.61 33.92 47.28
C GLN A 765 19.70 33.40 46.33
N ILE A 766 19.68 33.90 45.10
CA ILE A 766 20.63 33.49 44.05
C ILE A 766 21.73 34.53 43.89
N ALA A 767 22.94 34.06 43.81
CA ALA A 767 24.13 34.88 43.56
C ALA A 767 24.78 34.50 42.21
N ILE A 768 24.87 35.45 41.28
CA ILE A 768 25.49 35.27 39.96
C ILE A 768 26.68 36.22 39.83
N ASN A 769 27.85 35.70 39.50
CA ASN A 769 29.05 36.52 39.36
C ASN A 769 29.88 36.08 38.15
N GLY A 770 29.80 36.81 37.07
CA GLY A 770 30.49 36.56 35.80
C GLY A 770 29.74 35.59 34.88
N THR A 771 29.04 36.13 33.90
CA THR A 771 28.44 35.36 32.83
C THR A 771 28.92 35.87 31.47
N GLY A 772 29.14 34.97 30.55
CA GLY A 772 29.54 35.32 29.18
C GLY A 772 28.42 36.00 28.38
N ASP A 773 27.17 35.68 28.67
CA ASP A 773 26.00 36.35 28.06
C ASP A 773 24.99 36.77 29.13
N LYS A 774 24.09 35.93 29.63
CA LYS A 774 22.98 36.36 30.49
C LYS A 774 23.09 35.81 31.92
N GLY A 775 22.65 36.65 32.88
CA GLY A 775 22.47 36.19 34.27
C GLY A 775 21.22 35.28 34.36
N LEU A 776 20.07 35.82 34.05
CA LEU A 776 18.81 35.09 33.98
C LEU A 776 18.27 35.22 32.55
N SER A 777 17.94 34.13 31.90
CA SER A 777 17.36 34.02 30.57
C SER A 777 16.03 33.24 30.64
N VAL A 778 14.93 33.93 30.38
CA VAL A 778 13.58 33.36 30.52
C VAL A 778 12.90 33.40 29.15
N GLY A 779 12.68 32.25 28.53
CA GLY A 779 12.22 32.15 27.16
C GLY A 779 11.05 31.18 26.94
N GLU A 780 10.46 31.23 25.75
CA GLU A 780 9.48 30.29 25.22
C GLU A 780 8.31 30.02 26.19
N ASN A 781 7.58 31.10 26.58
CA ASN A 781 6.42 31.00 27.44
C ASN A 781 6.73 30.45 28.87
N SER A 782 7.92 30.73 29.36
CA SER A 782 8.31 30.41 30.75
C SER A 782 7.70 31.36 31.75
N GLN A 783 7.51 30.90 32.97
CA GLN A 783 7.14 31.67 34.13
C GLN A 783 8.21 31.59 35.20
N MET A 784 8.83 32.75 35.54
CA MET A 784 9.84 32.79 36.59
C MET A 784 9.43 33.80 37.67
N THR A 785 9.48 33.32 38.92
CA THR A 785 9.41 34.20 40.12
C THR A 785 10.73 34.17 40.84
N ALA A 786 11.32 35.33 41.05
CA ALA A 786 12.67 35.43 41.61
C ALA A 786 12.69 36.39 42.82
N HIS A 787 13.27 35.94 43.94
CA HIS A 787 13.40 36.70 45.16
C HIS A 787 14.88 36.84 45.59
N GLN A 788 15.32 38.01 45.99
CA GLN A 788 16.67 38.30 46.51
C GLN A 788 17.80 37.86 45.58
N ILE A 789 17.83 38.44 44.37
CA ILE A 789 18.79 38.11 43.31
C ILE A 789 19.97 39.09 43.32
N ARG A 790 21.19 38.60 43.23
CA ARG A 790 22.38 39.43 43.01
C ARG A 790 23.11 38.99 41.77
N ILE A 791 23.29 39.91 40.83
CA ILE A 791 23.98 39.69 39.57
C ILE A 791 25.13 40.66 39.41
N ALA A 792 26.30 40.14 39.15
CA ALA A 792 27.49 40.94 38.90
C ALA A 792 28.25 40.44 37.66
N LYS A 793 28.84 41.39 36.90
CA LYS A 793 29.73 41.07 35.76
C LYS A 793 29.06 40.23 34.68
N SER A 794 27.91 40.71 34.19
CA SER A 794 27.18 40.02 33.12
C SER A 794 27.14 40.92 31.88
N LYS A 795 27.05 40.31 30.68
CA LYS A 795 26.75 41.05 29.46
C LYS A 795 25.32 41.56 29.52
N ILE A 796 24.34 40.71 29.81
CA ILE A 796 22.96 41.06 30.08
C ILE A 796 22.61 40.45 31.46
N ALA A 797 22.13 41.29 32.40
CA ALA A 797 21.80 40.73 33.70
C ALA A 797 20.55 39.87 33.68
N VAL A 798 19.45 40.33 32.99
CA VAL A 798 18.18 39.63 33.00
C VAL A 798 17.49 39.83 31.65
N VAL A 799 17.00 38.68 31.08
CA VAL A 799 16.20 38.68 29.86
C VAL A 799 14.88 37.94 30.08
N SER A 800 13.79 38.54 29.62
CA SER A 800 12.52 37.86 29.37
C SER A 800 12.21 37.92 27.87
N LYS A 801 11.99 36.78 27.22
CA LYS A 801 11.78 36.68 25.77
C LYS A 801 10.60 35.75 25.44
N ASP A 802 9.97 35.89 24.26
CA ASP A 802 9.10 34.89 23.66
C ASP A 802 7.92 34.46 24.56
N MET A 803 7.00 35.43 24.86
CA MET A 803 5.80 35.27 25.70
C MET A 803 6.08 34.95 27.19
N SER A 804 7.32 35.03 27.63
CA SER A 804 7.64 34.70 29.01
C SER A 804 7.27 35.80 30.01
N GLU A 805 6.98 35.38 31.23
CA GLU A 805 6.59 36.23 32.34
C GLU A 805 7.61 36.10 33.47
N LEU A 806 8.25 37.21 33.80
CA LEU A 806 9.25 37.27 34.89
C LEU A 806 8.83 38.25 35.94
N THR A 807 8.70 37.76 37.18
CA THR A 807 8.48 38.60 38.37
C THR A 807 9.70 38.56 39.29
N ILE A 808 10.26 39.68 39.64
CA ILE A 808 11.43 39.77 40.54
C ILE A 808 11.12 40.67 41.71
N GLU A 809 11.37 40.18 42.93
CA GLU A 809 11.28 40.93 44.16
C GLU A 809 12.66 41.05 44.82
N GLY A 810 13.29 42.19 44.75
CA GLY A 810 14.62 42.46 45.27
C GLY A 810 15.75 41.92 44.34
N ILE A 811 16.28 42.81 43.53
CA ILE A 811 17.42 42.52 42.66
C ILE A 811 18.48 43.61 42.73
N GLU A 812 19.75 43.17 42.90
CA GLU A 812 20.93 44.01 42.81
C GLU A 812 21.75 43.63 41.57
N ILE A 813 21.96 44.55 40.63
CA ILE A 813 22.75 44.41 39.41
C ILE A 813 23.98 45.29 39.48
N LYS A 814 25.17 44.71 39.29
CA LYS A 814 26.45 45.41 39.27
C LYS A 814 27.26 45.08 38.01
N GLU A 815 27.86 46.07 37.37
CA GLU A 815 28.81 45.87 36.26
C GLU A 815 28.18 45.05 35.09
N ALA A 816 27.06 45.52 34.54
CA ALA A 816 26.43 44.85 33.39
C ALA A 816 26.35 45.81 32.19
N LYS A 817 26.44 45.28 30.95
CA LYS A 817 26.20 46.11 29.78
C LYS A 817 24.73 46.44 29.64
N ILE A 818 23.85 45.46 29.87
CA ILE A 818 22.38 45.65 29.83
C ILE A 818 21.81 45.13 31.15
N GLY A 819 20.93 45.94 31.77
CA GLY A 819 20.28 45.59 33.02
C GLY A 819 19.14 44.59 32.78
N LEU A 820 18.01 45.07 32.26
CA LEU A 820 16.83 44.28 31.98
C LEU A 820 16.48 44.39 30.50
N ALA A 821 16.25 43.25 29.84
CA ALA A 821 15.80 43.19 28.44
C ALA A 821 14.52 42.39 28.28
N ALA A 822 13.52 42.89 27.56
CA ALA A 822 12.28 42.21 27.23
C ALA A 822 12.00 42.32 25.72
N TYR A 823 11.91 41.23 25.03
CA TYR A 823 11.75 41.23 23.57
C TYR A 823 11.22 39.89 23.03
N ARG A 824 10.87 39.88 21.75
CA ARG A 824 10.50 38.64 21.00
C ARG A 824 11.70 38.20 20.14
N LYS A 825 12.27 37.04 20.45
CA LYS A 825 13.36 36.44 19.69
C LYS A 825 12.84 35.56 18.53
N LYS A 826 11.79 34.79 18.81
CA LYS A 826 11.22 33.80 17.90
C LYS A 826 9.86 34.27 17.36
N PRO A 827 9.64 34.31 16.02
CA PRO A 827 8.44 34.90 15.43
C PRO A 827 7.13 34.16 15.76
N GLU A 828 7.21 32.88 16.14
CA GLU A 828 6.08 32.06 16.55
C GLU A 828 5.56 32.36 17.96
N PHE A 829 6.32 33.12 18.77
CA PHE A 829 5.89 33.58 20.09
C PHE A 829 5.47 35.05 20.06
N GLY A 830 4.92 35.51 21.15
CA GLY A 830 4.55 36.91 21.37
C GLY A 830 5.55 37.68 22.22
N GLU A 831 5.11 38.84 22.69
CA GLU A 831 5.87 39.77 23.49
C GLU A 831 6.07 39.23 24.91
N ALA A 832 7.15 39.65 25.56
CA ALA A 832 7.55 39.23 26.90
C ALA A 832 7.24 40.28 27.99
N THR A 833 7.19 39.88 29.25
CA THR A 833 6.94 40.77 30.39
C THR A 833 7.97 40.58 31.48
N ILE A 834 8.34 41.73 32.13
CA ILE A 834 9.11 41.78 33.36
C ILE A 834 8.41 42.70 34.36
N ALA A 835 8.23 42.23 35.60
CA ALA A 835 7.81 43.01 36.73
C ALA A 835 8.90 42.95 37.82
N ALA A 836 9.62 44.04 38.05
CA ALA A 836 10.67 44.11 39.01
C ALA A 836 10.30 45.11 40.14
N SER A 837 10.59 44.74 41.41
CA SER A 837 10.46 45.59 42.56
C SER A 837 11.76 45.57 43.39
N HIS A 838 12.04 46.64 44.10
CA HIS A 838 13.26 46.85 44.86
C HIS A 838 14.53 46.63 44.00
N LEU A 839 14.55 47.25 42.80
CA LEU A 839 15.63 47.18 41.85
C LEU A 839 16.76 48.16 42.21
N GLN A 840 17.99 47.64 42.32
CA GLN A 840 19.21 48.44 42.47
C GLN A 840 20.17 48.12 41.30
N MET A 841 20.63 49.15 40.63
CA MET A 841 21.60 49.04 39.53
C MET A 841 22.82 49.95 39.82
N ASN A 842 24.02 49.36 39.70
CA ASN A 842 25.28 50.06 39.84
C ASN A 842 26.20 49.72 38.66
N ASN A 843 26.71 50.69 37.95
CA ASN A 843 27.58 50.55 36.80
C ASN A 843 26.96 49.69 35.70
N VAL A 844 25.75 50.04 35.25
CA VAL A 844 25.00 49.39 34.15
C VAL A 844 24.93 50.36 32.98
N GLU A 845 25.48 49.95 31.80
CA GLU A 845 25.57 50.85 30.65
C GLU A 845 24.20 51.17 30.05
N THR A 846 23.37 50.15 29.85
CA THR A 846 21.99 50.30 29.34
C THR A 846 21.03 49.68 30.36
N PRO A 847 20.37 50.49 31.20
CA PRO A 847 19.48 49.97 32.25
C PRO A 847 18.34 49.10 31.69
N TYR A 848 17.73 49.54 30.61
CA TYR A 848 16.54 48.88 30.01
C TYR A 848 16.65 48.77 28.49
N LEU A 849 16.36 47.57 27.93
CA LEU A 849 16.28 47.33 26.49
C LEU A 849 14.95 46.63 26.20
N ILE A 850 13.92 47.41 25.88
CA ILE A 850 12.54 46.91 25.80
C ILE A 850 12.00 47.06 24.38
N GLU A 851 11.58 45.97 23.77
CA GLU A 851 11.01 45.95 22.42
C GLU A 851 9.56 46.46 22.46
N GLU A 852 9.14 47.11 21.38
CA GLU A 852 7.76 47.51 21.20
C GLU A 852 6.79 46.33 21.33
N GLY A 853 5.78 46.41 22.16
CA GLY A 853 4.85 45.35 22.52
C GLY A 853 5.20 44.62 23.81
N SER A 854 6.49 44.45 24.14
CA SER A 854 6.93 43.89 25.42
C SER A 854 6.73 44.87 26.57
N ARG A 855 6.66 44.38 27.80
CA ARG A 855 6.33 45.22 28.96
C ARG A 855 7.36 45.06 30.08
N LEU A 856 7.79 46.18 30.62
CA LEU A 856 8.58 46.24 31.86
C LEU A 856 7.89 47.17 32.87
N THR A 857 7.70 46.67 34.07
CA THR A 857 7.31 47.48 35.23
C THR A 857 8.40 47.47 36.28
N VAL A 858 8.74 48.64 36.83
CA VAL A 858 9.71 48.76 37.93
C VAL A 858 9.03 49.52 39.08
N ASP A 859 8.97 48.91 40.25
CA ASP A 859 8.28 49.43 41.44
C ASP A 859 6.84 49.91 41.13
N GLY A 860 6.14 49.16 40.30
CA GLY A 860 4.78 49.44 39.89
C GLY A 860 4.61 50.50 38.79
N SER A 861 5.68 51.11 38.32
CA SER A 861 5.67 52.12 37.24
C SER A 861 6.09 51.44 35.91
N ASN A 862 5.33 51.70 34.84
CA ASN A 862 5.70 51.21 33.51
C ASN A 862 6.93 51.94 33.00
N VAL A 863 7.85 51.20 32.43
CA VAL A 863 9.00 51.72 31.67
C VAL A 863 8.60 51.77 30.20
N GLU A 864 8.87 52.90 29.56
CA GLU A 864 8.54 53.08 28.12
C GLU A 864 9.39 52.15 27.25
N THR A 865 8.79 51.57 26.20
CA THR A 865 9.48 50.79 25.18
C THR A 865 10.38 51.72 24.37
N ASN A 866 11.57 51.27 24.05
CA ASN A 866 12.60 52.09 23.45
C ASN A 866 13.22 51.56 22.15
N GLN A 867 12.79 50.39 21.71
CA GLN A 867 13.35 49.74 20.52
C GLN A 867 12.28 48.97 19.70
N GLN A 868 12.48 48.89 18.38
CA GLN A 868 11.60 48.13 17.47
C GLN A 868 12.10 46.73 17.13
N ASP A 869 13.40 46.48 17.26
CA ASP A 869 14.03 45.20 16.89
C ASP A 869 15.20 44.93 17.81
N VAL A 870 14.91 44.46 19.02
CA VAL A 870 15.89 44.12 20.03
C VAL A 870 16.72 42.93 19.62
N LYS A 871 16.12 41.95 18.94
CA LYS A 871 16.83 40.77 18.41
C LYS A 871 18.01 41.18 17.54
N ARG A 872 17.80 42.14 16.62
CA ARG A 872 18.86 42.64 15.72
C ARG A 872 19.97 43.39 16.48
N ILE A 873 19.60 44.13 17.50
CA ILE A 873 20.58 44.84 18.35
C ILE A 873 21.51 43.85 19.08
N LEU A 874 20.95 42.76 19.56
CA LEU A 874 21.71 41.78 20.37
C LEU A 874 22.50 40.78 19.52
N TYR A 875 21.98 40.36 18.36
CA TYR A 875 22.52 39.24 17.56
C TYR A 875 22.95 39.60 16.12
N GLY A 876 22.68 40.82 15.63
CA GLY A 876 23.01 41.26 14.26
C GLY A 876 21.96 40.87 13.20
N GLU A 877 22.34 40.97 11.90
CA GLU A 877 21.44 40.63 10.78
C GLU A 877 21.35 39.13 10.46
N GLU A 878 22.29 38.31 10.96
CA GLU A 878 22.21 36.86 10.81
C GLU A 878 21.19 36.28 11.81
N ASP A 879 20.28 35.48 11.31
CA ASP A 879 19.35 34.71 12.16
C ASP A 879 20.10 34.10 13.32
N GLY A 880 19.72 34.41 14.55
CA GLY A 880 20.39 34.04 15.79
C GLY A 880 20.43 32.50 16.06
N ALA A 881 20.82 31.73 15.06
CA ALA A 881 21.33 30.41 15.21
C ALA A 881 22.77 30.57 15.70
N SER A 882 23.00 30.27 16.97
CA SER A 882 24.36 29.98 17.45
C SER A 882 25.07 29.13 16.41
N ASN A 883 26.26 29.51 16.00
CA ASN A 883 27.17 28.63 15.26
C ASN A 883 27.33 27.31 16.09
N ARG A 884 26.49 26.32 15.80
CA ARG A 884 26.57 24.95 16.31
C ARG A 884 27.51 24.14 15.45
#